data_fc2ba6f9deef567ae264a28275d433f2
#
_entry.id   fc2ba6f9deef567ae264a28275d433f2
#
_cell.length_a   1.000
_cell.length_b   1.000
_cell.length_c   1.000
_cell.angle_alpha   90.00
_cell.angle_beta   90.00
_cell.angle_gamma   90.00
#
_symmetry.space_group_name_H-M   'P 1'
#
loop_
_entity.id
_entity.type
_entity.pdbx_description
1 polymer ?
#
loop_
_entity_poly.entity_id
_entity_poly.type
_entity_poly.pdbx_seq_one_letter_code
_entity_poly.pdbx_strand_id
1 'polypeptide(L)'
;MKSTSLAVALTLATTLTTTAQVAPGLGASSAAVEAFRLAYPQSDVMTCGDQIGRVYGNFSQGATPSESAKKFIETNAQQLFGVQPTDLAPFGPFESGEHLVQIMPNRDVDGFKFTGVYYTQQFRGITVFRSNLMVLTRNEAGFPAVLASSSLWDVTGVEKQLEGVDVNKLPSAKIWTRNPLSAFRSKPEVGPAQYVIWAGVDRVKAEPRLAVLFTAEAGSPADPDNHQRIEFVVDAQNGSILFQESKIYHAVSGRVTGLATAGYGADICASEVSTGMPYVAVRTGATTAYTDVNGNFSIAPGAAGATYTTSLVGRYFTTTNNSAATVSLSTTANDGDNWSPVFNPANNVANELSQVNAYYMSNKMRDIAVAASPNFPSVSTQTSSFSINCNLASTCNAYYSGNTINFYIAGGGCSATSFGDVVGHEYGHNLVSKGGSGQQQYGEGMGDICGFLMSDDPRTGVGFQSSCTVGIRTAANTCQFDALSCSTGSTSSGATCGSAIHSCGQLISGCCWDLRNRLAVTYPSTYRTELADLCVNSILLHGSISTIAPDITVDFLTLDDDNANIADGTPNYSAINDSFTLHGLAGPPLALLQFSFPQGLPTVIAPDGSTSMQVKIDPSAGVPNTATAKLFGKISGTSTYTQYPMTYLGSNLYQVNLPGGTCPSTLNFYVSAQSSNGVTNYSPAIAPAAFYIGTVANGVTEVMADDFEATTTGWTVGATGDTATAGIWNRVDPLGTLAQPEDDHSASPGVKAWITGQGTGGAVGEADVDGGITTLVSPAYNCAGLAEAYVSYSRWYSNNAGASPNLDTMPVEISADNGATWILLESVSENTGAWVEKTFRINNYVTPSAQVRLRFRAQDLGAGSIVEAGVDDVRIYGASCTPPLIGDLDGNGRVNGADMGILLGAWGTLTYDLNGDGGPVGGSDLGVLLGNWTTN
;
A
#
# COMPACT_ATOMS: atom_id res chain seq x y z
N MET A 1 25.99 -67.95 4.61
CA MET A 1 25.46 -68.67 3.41
C MET A 1 24.19 -67.96 2.99
N LYS A 2 24.26 -67.48 1.79
CA LYS A 2 23.15 -66.99 0.91
C LYS A 2 22.03 -66.14 1.53
N SER A 3 22.23 -64.87 1.40
CA SER A 3 21.19 -63.78 1.36
C SER A 3 20.32 -63.93 0.09
N THR A 4 19.03 -63.86 0.22
CA THR A 4 18.07 -63.63 -0.89
C THR A 4 17.42 -62.28 -0.71
N SER A 5 17.86 -61.37 -1.53
CA SER A 5 17.27 -60.05 -1.65
C SER A 5 15.95 -60.12 -2.44
N LEU A 6 14.86 -59.66 -1.86
CA LEU A 6 13.58 -59.45 -2.54
C LEU A 6 13.55 -58.00 -3.04
N ALA A 7 13.71 -57.80 -4.33
CA ALA A 7 13.53 -56.51 -4.99
C ALA A 7 12.04 -56.25 -5.19
N VAL A 8 11.51 -55.24 -4.51
CA VAL A 8 10.17 -54.68 -4.79
C VAL A 8 10.35 -53.64 -5.90
N ALA A 9 9.83 -53.96 -7.06
CA ALA A 9 9.75 -53.00 -8.18
C ALA A 9 8.69 -51.93 -7.88
N LEU A 10 9.16 -50.72 -7.64
CA LEU A 10 8.33 -49.56 -7.55
C LEU A 10 8.01 -49.08 -8.97
N THR A 11 6.82 -49.37 -9.46
CA THR A 11 6.30 -48.82 -10.72
C THR A 11 5.97 -47.34 -10.55
N LEU A 12 6.84 -46.48 -11.05
CA LEU A 12 6.57 -45.07 -11.18
C LEU A 12 5.45 -44.90 -12.27
N ALA A 13 4.22 -44.60 -11.84
CA ALA A 13 3.20 -44.10 -12.72
C ALA A 13 3.56 -42.61 -13.04
N THR A 14 4.19 -42.40 -14.16
CA THR A 14 4.29 -41.06 -14.75
C THR A 14 2.89 -40.66 -15.25
N THR A 15 2.19 -39.86 -14.42
CA THR A 15 1.06 -39.09 -14.93
C THR A 15 1.63 -38.02 -15.88
N LEU A 16 1.48 -38.26 -17.16
CA LEU A 16 1.56 -37.21 -18.16
C LEU A 16 0.46 -36.18 -17.84
N THR A 17 0.84 -35.09 -17.21
CA THR A 17 0.05 -33.88 -17.27
C THR A 17 0.13 -33.34 -18.70
N THR A 18 -0.86 -33.69 -19.48
CA THR A 18 -1.16 -32.92 -20.70
C THR A 18 -1.51 -31.53 -20.20
N THR A 19 -0.60 -30.60 -20.40
CA THR A 19 -0.93 -29.17 -20.37
C THR A 19 -1.96 -28.98 -21.49
N ALA A 20 -3.24 -29.00 -21.12
CA ALA A 20 -4.27 -28.44 -21.99
C ALA A 20 -3.85 -26.99 -22.20
N GLN A 21 -3.57 -26.65 -23.43
CA GLN A 21 -3.37 -25.28 -23.89
C GLN A 21 -4.68 -24.56 -23.56
N VAL A 22 -4.69 -23.81 -22.45
CA VAL A 22 -5.81 -22.98 -22.03
C VAL A 22 -5.94 -21.91 -23.12
N ALA A 23 -7.03 -21.97 -23.87
CA ALA A 23 -7.40 -20.84 -24.72
C ALA A 23 -7.49 -19.61 -23.81
N PRO A 24 -7.00 -18.42 -24.24
CA PRO A 24 -7.04 -17.24 -23.41
C PRO A 24 -8.49 -16.98 -23.02
N GLY A 25 -8.83 -17.25 -21.77
CA GLY A 25 -10.10 -16.85 -21.17
C GLY A 25 -10.09 -15.33 -21.09
N LEU A 26 -11.26 -14.72 -21.27
CA LEU A 26 -11.48 -13.29 -21.10
C LEU A 26 -11.22 -12.85 -19.65
N GLY A 27 -9.95 -12.83 -19.24
CA GLY A 27 -9.49 -11.77 -18.36
C GLY A 27 -9.62 -10.49 -19.15
N ALA A 28 -10.03 -9.39 -18.53
CA ALA A 28 -9.91 -8.10 -19.17
C ALA A 28 -8.51 -8.03 -19.77
N SER A 29 -8.37 -7.61 -21.02
CA SER A 29 -7.05 -7.39 -21.58
C SER A 29 -6.33 -6.39 -20.68
N SER A 30 -5.04 -6.48 -20.53
CA SER A 30 -4.27 -5.47 -19.78
C SER A 30 -4.67 -4.06 -20.21
N ALA A 31 -4.92 -3.85 -21.51
CA ALA A 31 -5.44 -2.62 -22.07
C ALA A 31 -6.81 -2.17 -21.52
N ALA A 32 -7.73 -3.10 -21.23
CA ALA A 32 -9.05 -2.73 -20.68
C ALA A 32 -8.94 -2.32 -19.18
N VAL A 33 -8.06 -2.98 -18.45
CA VAL A 33 -7.76 -2.62 -17.05
C VAL A 33 -7.08 -1.26 -17.00
N GLU A 34 -6.13 -1.01 -17.88
CA GLU A 34 -5.42 0.26 -18.00
C GLU A 34 -6.37 1.39 -18.40
N ALA A 35 -7.19 1.20 -19.41
CA ALA A 35 -8.22 2.17 -19.79
C ALA A 35 -9.18 2.50 -18.64
N PHE A 36 -9.48 1.51 -17.79
CA PHE A 36 -10.28 1.74 -16.59
C PHE A 36 -9.54 2.58 -15.56
N ARG A 37 -8.27 2.31 -15.29
CA ARG A 37 -7.42 3.08 -14.36
C ARG A 37 -7.26 4.53 -14.82
N LEU A 38 -7.03 4.74 -16.10
CA LEU A 38 -6.95 6.09 -16.69
C LEU A 38 -8.27 6.87 -16.55
N ALA A 39 -9.41 6.18 -16.75
CA ALA A 39 -10.73 6.82 -16.59
C ALA A 39 -11.08 7.09 -15.12
N TYR A 40 -10.54 6.32 -14.19
CA TYR A 40 -10.82 6.39 -12.75
C TYR A 40 -9.53 6.28 -11.92
N PRO A 41 -8.73 7.34 -11.84
CA PRO A 41 -7.39 7.30 -11.21
C PRO A 41 -7.34 6.90 -9.73
N GLN A 42 -8.50 6.94 -9.05
CA GLN A 42 -8.64 6.52 -7.65
C GLN A 42 -9.24 5.10 -7.52
N SER A 43 -9.18 4.30 -8.58
CA SER A 43 -9.83 3.00 -8.62
C SER A 43 -8.92 1.97 -9.27
N ASP A 44 -9.05 0.73 -8.82
CA ASP A 44 -8.25 -0.38 -9.33
C ASP A 44 -9.06 -1.66 -9.44
N VAL A 45 -8.48 -2.70 -10.01
CA VAL A 45 -9.08 -4.01 -10.19
C VAL A 45 -8.22 -5.11 -9.57
N MET A 46 -8.88 -6.11 -8.97
CA MET A 46 -8.23 -7.32 -8.46
C MET A 46 -8.68 -8.51 -9.28
N THR A 47 -7.74 -9.22 -9.84
CA THR A 47 -7.97 -10.47 -10.58
C THR A 47 -7.93 -11.68 -9.63
N CYS A 48 -8.72 -12.70 -9.96
CA CYS A 48 -8.71 -13.99 -9.27
C CYS A 48 -8.62 -15.07 -10.34
N GLY A 49 -7.44 -15.57 -10.60
CA GLY A 49 -7.14 -16.33 -11.81
C GLY A 49 -7.37 -15.45 -13.04
N ASP A 50 -8.02 -15.99 -14.06
CA ASP A 50 -8.30 -15.30 -15.32
C ASP A 50 -9.55 -14.39 -15.26
N GLN A 51 -10.03 -14.01 -14.09
CA GLN A 51 -11.26 -13.22 -13.93
C GLN A 51 -11.05 -12.04 -12.99
N ILE A 52 -11.64 -10.89 -13.31
CA ILE A 52 -11.77 -9.78 -12.38
C ILE A 52 -12.78 -10.17 -11.30
N GLY A 53 -12.29 -10.35 -10.06
CA GLY A 53 -13.13 -10.65 -8.91
C GLY A 53 -13.62 -9.40 -8.19
N ARG A 54 -12.85 -8.31 -8.23
CA ARG A 54 -13.18 -7.04 -7.59
C ARG A 54 -12.76 -5.85 -8.46
N VAL A 55 -13.58 -4.80 -8.42
CA VAL A 55 -13.23 -3.44 -8.82
C VAL A 55 -13.47 -2.58 -7.60
N TYR A 56 -12.54 -1.74 -7.21
CA TYR A 56 -12.63 -0.95 -5.98
C TYR A 56 -12.09 0.47 -6.19
N GLY A 57 -12.44 1.38 -5.28
CA GLY A 57 -12.14 2.82 -5.38
C GLY A 57 -13.42 3.64 -5.62
N ASN A 58 -13.35 4.75 -6.35
CA ASN A 58 -14.49 5.60 -6.68
C ASN A 58 -14.63 5.69 -8.20
N PHE A 59 -15.53 4.92 -8.77
CA PHE A 59 -15.58 4.71 -10.22
C PHE A 59 -16.95 5.01 -10.88
N SER A 60 -17.95 5.43 -10.14
CA SER A 60 -19.23 5.84 -10.73
C SER A 60 -20.08 6.61 -9.72
N GLN A 61 -20.91 7.55 -10.19
CA GLN A 61 -21.84 8.32 -9.36
C GLN A 61 -23.18 8.54 -10.06
N GLY A 62 -24.28 8.60 -9.28
CA GLY A 62 -25.64 8.80 -9.77
C GLY A 62 -26.55 9.44 -8.72
N ALA A 63 -27.80 9.77 -9.10
CA ALA A 63 -28.78 10.31 -8.17
C ALA A 63 -29.36 9.26 -7.21
N THR A 64 -29.16 7.98 -7.50
CA THR A 64 -29.57 6.85 -6.68
C THR A 64 -28.50 5.74 -6.72
N PRO A 65 -28.49 4.81 -5.74
CA PRO A 65 -27.62 3.64 -5.79
C PRO A 65 -27.72 2.86 -7.12
N SER A 66 -28.96 2.60 -7.57
CA SER A 66 -29.20 1.89 -8.83
C SER A 66 -28.65 2.63 -10.05
N GLU A 67 -28.73 3.96 -10.05
CA GLU A 67 -28.21 4.77 -11.16
C GLU A 67 -26.67 4.76 -11.20
N SER A 68 -26.03 4.82 -10.05
CA SER A 68 -24.57 4.68 -9.95
C SER A 68 -24.10 3.32 -10.47
N ALA A 69 -24.74 2.24 -10.02
CA ALA A 69 -24.45 0.90 -10.47
C ALA A 69 -24.71 0.73 -11.98
N LYS A 70 -25.82 1.27 -12.49
CA LYS A 70 -26.18 1.21 -13.90
C LYS A 70 -25.14 1.92 -14.77
N LYS A 71 -24.71 3.13 -14.41
CA LYS A 71 -23.64 3.85 -15.12
C LYS A 71 -22.35 3.06 -15.18
N PHE A 72 -21.95 2.45 -14.06
CA PHE A 72 -20.77 1.58 -14.04
C PHE A 72 -20.94 0.41 -15.02
N ILE A 73 -22.05 -0.27 -14.99
CA ILE A 73 -22.34 -1.43 -15.85
C ILE A 73 -22.33 -1.03 -17.33
N GLU A 74 -23.05 0.03 -17.69
CA GLU A 74 -23.16 0.51 -19.06
C GLU A 74 -21.82 0.92 -19.66
N THR A 75 -20.92 1.46 -18.83
CA THR A 75 -19.60 1.92 -19.29
C THR A 75 -18.56 0.80 -19.31
N ASN A 76 -18.57 -0.10 -18.29
CA ASN A 76 -17.41 -0.95 -18.02
C ASN A 76 -17.70 -2.46 -18.13
N ALA A 77 -18.97 -2.93 -18.06
CA ALA A 77 -19.23 -4.36 -17.96
C ALA A 77 -18.69 -5.18 -19.12
N GLN A 78 -18.82 -4.67 -20.35
CA GLN A 78 -18.30 -5.35 -21.53
C GLN A 78 -16.78 -5.42 -21.55
N GLN A 79 -16.13 -4.33 -21.17
CA GLN A 79 -14.67 -4.22 -21.25
C GLN A 79 -13.99 -5.02 -20.14
N LEU A 80 -14.48 -4.88 -18.89
CA LEU A 80 -13.87 -5.51 -17.73
C LEU A 80 -14.26 -6.97 -17.54
N PHE A 81 -15.55 -7.31 -17.79
CA PHE A 81 -16.05 -8.65 -17.49
C PHE A 81 -16.43 -9.46 -18.74
N GLY A 82 -16.38 -8.88 -19.94
CA GLY A 82 -16.79 -9.54 -21.17
C GLY A 82 -18.30 -9.77 -21.29
N VAL A 83 -19.12 -9.13 -20.43
CA VAL A 83 -20.57 -9.34 -20.34
C VAL A 83 -21.30 -8.09 -20.80
N GLN A 84 -22.27 -8.24 -21.70
CA GLN A 84 -23.08 -7.13 -22.16
C GLN A 84 -23.93 -6.56 -21.02
N PRO A 85 -24.09 -5.23 -20.92
CA PRO A 85 -24.97 -4.62 -19.92
C PRO A 85 -26.41 -5.18 -19.93
N THR A 86 -26.90 -5.57 -21.10
CA THR A 86 -28.23 -6.16 -21.29
C THR A 86 -28.37 -7.57 -20.72
N ASP A 87 -27.26 -8.24 -20.45
CA ASP A 87 -27.21 -9.58 -19.91
C ASP A 87 -27.15 -9.58 -18.36
N LEU A 88 -27.22 -8.41 -17.76
CA LEU A 88 -27.26 -8.22 -16.30
C LEU A 88 -28.66 -7.80 -15.85
N ALA A 89 -29.45 -8.78 -15.40
CA ALA A 89 -30.78 -8.52 -14.86
C ALA A 89 -30.70 -7.98 -13.42
N PRO A 90 -31.51 -6.96 -13.03
CA PRO A 90 -31.54 -6.40 -11.69
C PRO A 90 -32.24 -7.37 -10.71
N PHE A 91 -31.53 -8.41 -10.33
CA PHE A 91 -31.99 -9.49 -9.45
C PHE A 91 -30.80 -10.02 -8.64
N GLY A 92 -30.97 -10.16 -7.33
CA GLY A 92 -29.93 -10.67 -6.43
C GLY A 92 -29.91 -12.19 -6.33
N PRO A 93 -28.84 -12.75 -5.73
CA PRO A 93 -28.68 -14.19 -5.52
C PRO A 93 -29.49 -14.74 -4.33
N PHE A 94 -30.34 -13.92 -3.71
CA PHE A 94 -31.15 -14.27 -2.54
C PHE A 94 -32.44 -14.99 -2.96
N GLU A 95 -33.04 -15.77 -2.06
CA GLU A 95 -34.35 -16.39 -2.33
C GLU A 95 -35.44 -15.35 -2.65
N SER A 96 -35.38 -14.18 -2.00
CA SER A 96 -36.26 -13.03 -2.27
C SER A 96 -35.97 -12.35 -3.61
N GLY A 97 -34.79 -12.58 -4.20
CA GLY A 97 -34.34 -11.91 -5.41
C GLY A 97 -34.04 -10.41 -5.24
N GLU A 98 -33.85 -9.94 -4.02
CA GLU A 98 -33.66 -8.53 -3.72
C GLU A 98 -32.52 -7.93 -4.53
N HIS A 99 -32.80 -6.85 -5.27
CA HIS A 99 -31.86 -6.11 -6.07
C HIS A 99 -31.09 -5.08 -5.25
N LEU A 100 -31.71 -4.51 -4.21
CA LEU A 100 -31.13 -3.49 -3.34
C LEU A 100 -31.08 -3.99 -1.91
N VAL A 101 -29.90 -4.05 -1.32
CA VAL A 101 -29.70 -4.48 0.06
C VAL A 101 -28.93 -3.43 0.84
N GLN A 102 -29.47 -2.99 1.95
CA GLN A 102 -28.80 -2.08 2.87
C GLN A 102 -27.71 -2.82 3.64
N ILE A 103 -26.50 -2.27 3.66
CA ILE A 103 -25.33 -2.92 4.24
C ILE A 103 -24.68 -2.00 5.28
N MET A 104 -24.37 -2.55 6.43
CA MET A 104 -23.66 -1.94 7.55
C MET A 104 -24.40 -0.72 8.13
N PRO A 105 -25.05 -0.85 9.29
CA PRO A 105 -25.66 0.28 9.96
C PRO A 105 -24.67 1.42 10.16
N ASN A 106 -25.10 2.64 9.87
CA ASN A 106 -24.32 3.83 10.16
C ASN A 106 -24.57 4.26 11.61
N ARG A 107 -23.54 4.27 12.44
CA ARG A 107 -23.67 4.62 13.87
C ARG A 107 -23.75 6.13 14.12
N ASP A 108 -23.34 6.92 13.12
CA ASP A 108 -23.26 8.38 13.25
C ASP A 108 -24.54 9.08 12.83
N VAL A 109 -25.35 8.42 12.01
CA VAL A 109 -26.66 8.90 11.52
C VAL A 109 -27.65 7.73 11.42
N ASP A 110 -28.93 8.03 11.46
CA ASP A 110 -29.96 7.01 11.24
C ASP A 110 -29.90 6.49 9.79
N GLY A 111 -29.62 5.20 9.62
CA GLY A 111 -29.51 4.57 8.30
C GLY A 111 -28.35 3.56 8.16
N PHE A 112 -27.89 3.38 6.94
CA PHE A 112 -26.84 2.43 6.58
C PHE A 112 -25.72 3.14 5.82
N LYS A 113 -24.49 2.66 5.97
CA LYS A 113 -23.30 3.22 5.28
C LYS A 113 -23.32 2.94 3.78
N PHE A 114 -23.84 1.79 3.39
CA PHE A 114 -23.80 1.33 2.00
C PHE A 114 -25.13 0.74 1.54
N THR A 115 -25.31 0.76 0.22
CA THR A 115 -26.33 -0.04 -0.48
C THR A 115 -25.65 -0.95 -1.48
N GLY A 116 -25.86 -2.25 -1.38
CA GLY A 116 -25.46 -3.23 -2.38
C GLY A 116 -26.52 -3.30 -3.48
N VAL A 117 -26.10 -3.13 -4.74
CA VAL A 117 -26.96 -3.23 -5.92
C VAL A 117 -26.59 -4.50 -6.65
N TYR A 118 -27.51 -5.48 -6.69
CA TYR A 118 -27.24 -6.84 -7.16
C TYR A 118 -27.80 -7.10 -8.55
N TYR A 119 -27.04 -7.81 -9.35
CA TYR A 119 -27.43 -8.25 -10.69
C TYR A 119 -27.08 -9.73 -10.87
N THR A 120 -27.96 -10.43 -11.56
CA THR A 120 -27.74 -11.81 -11.99
C THR A 120 -27.47 -11.84 -13.50
N GLN A 121 -26.46 -12.57 -13.92
CA GLN A 121 -26.15 -12.73 -15.33
C GLN A 121 -27.20 -13.63 -15.99
N GLN A 122 -27.74 -13.17 -17.13
CA GLN A 122 -28.62 -13.90 -18.00
C GLN A 122 -28.10 -13.82 -19.44
N PHE A 123 -28.28 -14.85 -20.20
CA PHE A 123 -27.99 -14.85 -21.62
C PHE A 123 -29.22 -15.37 -22.36
N ARG A 124 -29.79 -14.56 -23.25
CA ARG A 124 -31.06 -14.83 -23.94
C ARG A 124 -32.21 -15.24 -22.99
N GLY A 125 -32.27 -14.63 -21.82
CA GLY A 125 -33.30 -14.92 -20.82
C GLY A 125 -33.05 -16.15 -19.94
N ILE A 126 -31.95 -16.89 -20.15
CA ILE A 126 -31.57 -18.04 -19.31
C ILE A 126 -30.51 -17.57 -18.30
N THR A 127 -30.75 -17.83 -17.02
CA THR A 127 -29.83 -17.49 -15.94
C THR A 127 -28.52 -18.29 -16.05
N VAL A 128 -27.40 -17.60 -15.90
CA VAL A 128 -26.08 -18.25 -15.76
C VAL A 128 -25.91 -18.69 -14.31
N PHE A 129 -25.66 -19.97 -14.10
CA PHE A 129 -25.61 -20.56 -12.76
C PHE A 129 -24.55 -19.89 -11.86
N ARG A 130 -24.97 -19.40 -10.70
CA ARG A 130 -24.14 -18.71 -9.69
C ARG A 130 -23.27 -17.57 -10.24
N SER A 131 -23.79 -16.87 -11.26
CA SER A 131 -23.12 -15.75 -11.89
C SER A 131 -23.79 -14.43 -11.55
N ASN A 132 -23.14 -13.62 -10.74
CA ASN A 132 -23.70 -12.41 -10.18
C ASN A 132 -22.68 -11.27 -10.20
N LEU A 133 -23.20 -10.03 -10.21
CA LEU A 133 -22.45 -8.82 -10.00
C LEU A 133 -23.13 -8.02 -8.85
N MET A 134 -22.37 -7.63 -7.86
CA MET A 134 -22.80 -6.70 -6.82
C MET A 134 -22.00 -5.41 -6.96
N VAL A 135 -22.69 -4.28 -7.04
CA VAL A 135 -22.06 -2.95 -6.98
C VAL A 135 -22.43 -2.31 -5.65
N LEU A 136 -21.41 -2.01 -4.84
CA LEU A 136 -21.57 -1.37 -3.55
C LEU A 136 -21.47 0.13 -3.72
N THR A 137 -22.48 0.86 -3.28
CA THR A 137 -22.52 2.33 -3.26
C THR A 137 -22.53 2.84 -1.83
N ARG A 138 -21.83 3.96 -1.59
CA ARG A 138 -21.94 4.66 -0.30
C ARG A 138 -23.24 5.45 -0.24
N ASN A 139 -23.90 5.47 0.91
CA ASN A 139 -25.14 6.24 1.12
C ASN A 139 -24.82 7.71 1.49
N GLU A 140 -24.18 8.40 0.56
CA GLU A 140 -23.80 9.82 0.66
C GLU A 140 -24.13 10.55 -0.64
N ALA A 141 -23.92 11.86 -0.71
CA ALA A 141 -24.26 12.66 -1.88
C ALA A 141 -23.62 12.09 -3.17
N GLY A 142 -24.46 11.86 -4.19
CA GLY A 142 -24.04 11.25 -5.46
C GLY A 142 -23.91 9.72 -5.44
N PHE A 143 -24.17 9.06 -4.34
CA PHE A 143 -24.10 7.59 -4.19
C PHE A 143 -22.90 6.97 -4.90
N PRO A 144 -21.64 7.35 -4.56
CA PRO A 144 -20.47 6.84 -5.26
C PRO A 144 -20.36 5.32 -5.14
N ALA A 145 -20.16 4.66 -6.29
CA ALA A 145 -19.87 3.24 -6.35
C ALA A 145 -18.39 3.00 -5.98
N VAL A 146 -18.16 2.19 -4.94
CA VAL A 146 -16.84 2.00 -4.34
C VAL A 146 -16.31 0.57 -4.40
N LEU A 147 -17.16 -0.40 -4.73
CA LEU A 147 -16.77 -1.79 -4.92
C LEU A 147 -17.72 -2.44 -5.94
N ALA A 148 -17.16 -3.17 -6.90
CA ALA A 148 -17.92 -4.14 -7.67
C ALA A 148 -17.36 -5.54 -7.43
N SER A 149 -18.21 -6.45 -6.94
CA SER A 149 -17.88 -7.86 -6.68
C SER A 149 -18.48 -8.72 -7.78
N SER A 150 -17.62 -9.42 -8.52
CA SER A 150 -18.01 -10.18 -9.70
C SER A 150 -17.76 -11.68 -9.54
N SER A 151 -18.75 -12.48 -9.95
CA SER A 151 -18.62 -13.91 -10.27
C SER A 151 -19.14 -14.21 -11.69
N LEU A 152 -19.04 -13.22 -12.58
CA LEU A 152 -19.54 -13.31 -13.95
C LEU A 152 -18.73 -14.31 -14.78
N TRP A 153 -19.41 -14.97 -15.71
CA TRP A 153 -18.81 -15.96 -16.58
C TRP A 153 -18.90 -15.53 -18.04
N ASP A 154 -17.82 -15.81 -18.77
CA ASP A 154 -17.86 -15.80 -20.23
C ASP A 154 -18.66 -17.03 -20.71
N VAL A 155 -19.78 -16.78 -21.34
CA VAL A 155 -20.67 -17.81 -21.89
C VAL A 155 -20.61 -17.90 -23.42
N THR A 156 -19.59 -17.32 -24.03
CA THR A 156 -19.35 -17.41 -25.49
C THR A 156 -19.24 -18.87 -25.91
N GLY A 157 -19.94 -19.24 -26.97
CA GLY A 157 -19.94 -20.59 -27.50
C GLY A 157 -21.20 -21.41 -27.16
N VAL A 158 -22.03 -20.92 -26.18
CA VAL A 158 -23.30 -21.61 -25.85
C VAL A 158 -24.39 -21.35 -26.87
N GLU A 159 -24.25 -20.37 -27.75
CA GLU A 159 -25.27 -19.90 -28.73
C GLU A 159 -25.85 -21.00 -29.58
N LYS A 160 -24.98 -21.93 -30.05
CA LYS A 160 -25.38 -23.07 -30.87
C LYS A 160 -26.26 -24.06 -30.13
N GLN A 161 -26.06 -24.20 -28.81
CA GLN A 161 -26.86 -25.09 -27.98
C GLN A 161 -28.24 -24.49 -27.67
N LEU A 162 -28.40 -23.15 -27.83
CA LEU A 162 -29.67 -22.45 -27.64
C LEU A 162 -30.51 -22.30 -28.90
N GLU A 163 -29.97 -22.69 -30.05
CA GLU A 163 -30.70 -22.62 -31.33
C GLU A 163 -31.90 -23.57 -31.28
N GLY A 164 -33.11 -23.04 -31.42
CA GLY A 164 -34.37 -23.82 -31.44
C GLY A 164 -34.81 -24.31 -30.05
N VAL A 165 -34.14 -23.90 -28.96
CA VAL A 165 -34.56 -24.24 -27.61
C VAL A 165 -35.74 -23.35 -27.18
N ASP A 166 -36.86 -23.96 -26.80
CA ASP A 166 -37.97 -23.28 -26.11
C ASP A 166 -37.62 -23.26 -24.62
N VAL A 167 -37.26 -22.07 -24.09
CA VAL A 167 -36.86 -21.88 -22.68
C VAL A 167 -37.95 -22.27 -21.68
N ASN A 168 -39.19 -22.33 -22.10
CA ASN A 168 -40.35 -22.73 -21.26
C ASN A 168 -40.61 -24.24 -21.30
N LYS A 169 -39.87 -25.01 -22.08
CA LYS A 169 -40.09 -26.44 -22.27
C LYS A 169 -38.81 -27.24 -22.06
N LEU A 170 -38.63 -27.77 -20.86
CA LEU A 170 -37.47 -28.62 -20.53
C LEU A 170 -37.43 -29.90 -21.38
N PRO A 171 -36.23 -30.47 -21.58
CA PRO A 171 -36.07 -31.75 -22.24
C PRO A 171 -36.75 -32.84 -21.42
N SER A 172 -36.93 -34.03 -22.02
CA SER A 172 -37.56 -35.16 -21.30
C SER A 172 -36.87 -35.41 -19.96
N ALA A 173 -37.65 -35.49 -18.87
CA ALA A 173 -37.14 -35.76 -17.52
C ALA A 173 -36.25 -37.03 -17.48
N LYS A 174 -36.50 -38.01 -18.33
CA LYS A 174 -35.70 -39.22 -18.44
C LYS A 174 -34.24 -38.93 -18.84
N ILE A 175 -33.94 -37.79 -19.49
CA ILE A 175 -32.59 -37.41 -19.86
C ILE A 175 -31.84 -36.88 -18.66
N TRP A 176 -32.39 -35.87 -17.98
CA TRP A 176 -31.65 -35.11 -16.96
C TRP A 176 -31.81 -35.67 -15.52
N THR A 177 -32.78 -36.62 -15.27
CA THR A 177 -32.92 -37.25 -13.95
C THR A 177 -32.20 -38.59 -13.82
N ARG A 178 -31.85 -39.26 -14.93
CA ARG A 178 -31.31 -40.64 -14.91
C ARG A 178 -30.08 -40.82 -14.03
N ASN A 179 -29.09 -39.99 -14.24
CA ASN A 179 -27.81 -40.07 -13.51
C ASN A 179 -27.94 -39.54 -12.07
N PRO A 180 -28.49 -38.30 -11.85
CA PRO A 180 -28.66 -37.75 -10.52
C PRO A 180 -29.44 -38.64 -9.55
N LEU A 181 -30.59 -39.20 -10.02
CA LEU A 181 -31.45 -39.99 -9.13
C LEU A 181 -30.82 -41.33 -8.71
N SER A 182 -29.80 -41.79 -9.40
CA SER A 182 -29.03 -43.00 -9.00
C SER A 182 -28.18 -42.80 -7.74
N ALA A 183 -27.96 -41.57 -7.32
CA ALA A 183 -27.21 -41.24 -6.11
C ALA A 183 -28.03 -41.38 -4.81
N PHE A 184 -29.36 -41.55 -4.91
CA PHE A 184 -30.20 -41.65 -3.73
C PHE A 184 -30.39 -43.09 -3.24
N ARG A 185 -30.46 -43.27 -1.91
CA ARG A 185 -30.67 -44.55 -1.25
C ARG A 185 -32.11 -45.04 -1.36
N SER A 186 -33.05 -44.13 -1.48
CA SER A 186 -34.49 -44.40 -1.67
C SER A 186 -35.02 -43.59 -2.83
N LYS A 187 -36.25 -43.81 -3.29
CA LYS A 187 -36.83 -43.10 -4.43
C LYS A 187 -37.01 -41.62 -4.10
N PRO A 188 -36.35 -40.73 -4.77
CA PRO A 188 -36.47 -39.30 -4.52
C PRO A 188 -37.70 -38.68 -5.20
N GLU A 189 -38.19 -37.58 -4.60
CA GLU A 189 -39.08 -36.63 -5.24
C GLU A 189 -38.24 -35.57 -5.94
N VAL A 190 -38.66 -35.18 -7.16
CA VAL A 190 -37.92 -34.15 -7.95
C VAL A 190 -38.68 -32.85 -7.84
N GLY A 191 -38.03 -31.83 -7.35
CA GLY A 191 -38.56 -30.49 -7.23
C GLY A 191 -38.66 -29.76 -8.58
N PRO A 192 -39.07 -28.49 -8.59
CA PRO A 192 -39.09 -27.66 -9.79
C PRO A 192 -37.74 -27.65 -10.47
N ALA A 193 -37.79 -27.70 -11.80
CA ALA A 193 -36.58 -27.67 -12.62
C ALA A 193 -36.65 -26.52 -13.62
N GLN A 194 -35.47 -25.98 -13.96
CA GLN A 194 -35.34 -24.87 -14.89
C GLN A 194 -34.07 -24.99 -15.72
N TYR A 195 -34.07 -24.35 -16.89
CA TYR A 195 -32.84 -24.18 -17.63
C TYR A 195 -31.90 -23.19 -16.92
N VAL A 196 -30.61 -23.50 -16.95
CA VAL A 196 -29.51 -22.59 -16.62
C VAL A 196 -28.39 -22.77 -17.65
N ILE A 197 -27.50 -21.78 -17.73
CA ILE A 197 -26.25 -21.94 -18.43
C ILE A 197 -25.20 -22.28 -17.36
N TRP A 198 -24.54 -23.41 -17.51
CA TRP A 198 -23.39 -23.79 -16.74
C TRP A 198 -22.13 -23.23 -17.38
N ALA A 199 -21.28 -22.53 -16.67
CA ALA A 199 -19.99 -22.04 -17.15
C ALA A 199 -18.87 -22.21 -16.12
N GLY A 200 -19.16 -22.91 -15.00
CA GLY A 200 -18.26 -23.16 -13.89
C GLY A 200 -18.87 -22.73 -12.55
N VAL A 201 -18.11 -22.95 -11.47
CA VAL A 201 -18.49 -22.58 -10.09
C VAL A 201 -17.22 -22.34 -9.27
N ASP A 202 -17.31 -21.53 -8.20
CA ASP A 202 -16.23 -21.28 -7.26
C ASP A 202 -14.90 -20.88 -7.94
N ARG A 203 -15.03 -20.04 -9.00
CA ARG A 203 -13.93 -19.54 -9.83
C ARG A 203 -13.21 -20.59 -10.68
N VAL A 204 -13.72 -21.80 -10.73
CA VAL A 204 -13.26 -22.82 -11.66
C VAL A 204 -14.08 -22.73 -12.94
N LYS A 205 -13.46 -22.22 -14.00
CA LYS A 205 -14.09 -22.08 -15.33
C LYS A 205 -14.37 -23.44 -15.95
N ALA A 206 -15.55 -23.60 -16.53
CA ALA A 206 -15.91 -24.74 -17.38
C ALA A 206 -16.38 -24.25 -18.75
N GLU A 207 -16.39 -25.14 -19.73
CA GLU A 207 -16.95 -24.84 -21.04
C GLU A 207 -18.46 -24.56 -20.92
N PRO A 208 -18.97 -23.44 -21.45
CA PRO A 208 -20.38 -23.08 -21.29
C PRO A 208 -21.33 -24.10 -21.93
N ARG A 209 -22.35 -24.50 -21.16
CA ARG A 209 -23.33 -25.52 -21.61
C ARG A 209 -24.72 -25.13 -21.16
N LEU A 210 -25.72 -25.49 -22.00
CA LEU A 210 -27.10 -25.48 -21.57
C LEU A 210 -27.31 -26.64 -20.58
N ALA A 211 -27.82 -26.33 -19.40
CA ALA A 211 -28.02 -27.29 -18.31
C ALA A 211 -29.42 -27.20 -17.71
N VAL A 212 -29.79 -28.17 -16.91
CA VAL A 212 -31.02 -28.19 -16.10
C VAL A 212 -30.60 -28.14 -14.63
N LEU A 213 -31.11 -27.16 -13.90
CA LEU A 213 -31.00 -27.00 -12.45
C LEU A 213 -32.27 -27.54 -11.80
N PHE A 214 -32.13 -28.41 -10.80
CA PHE A 214 -33.22 -28.92 -9.98
C PHE A 214 -32.73 -29.43 -8.64
N THR A 215 -33.64 -29.57 -7.68
CA THR A 215 -33.39 -30.23 -6.41
C THR A 215 -34.17 -31.54 -6.38
N ALA A 216 -33.58 -32.59 -5.84
CA ALA A 216 -34.25 -33.86 -5.56
C ALA A 216 -34.12 -34.20 -4.06
N GLU A 217 -35.16 -34.76 -3.49
CA GLU A 217 -35.25 -35.04 -2.06
C GLU A 217 -35.81 -36.44 -1.83
N ALA A 218 -35.16 -37.20 -0.95
CA ALA A 218 -35.59 -38.53 -0.53
C ALA A 218 -35.52 -38.67 0.99
N GLY A 219 -36.42 -39.45 1.59
CA GLY A 219 -36.53 -39.61 3.03
C GLY A 219 -37.31 -38.48 3.68
N SER A 220 -37.13 -38.26 4.97
CA SER A 220 -37.84 -37.26 5.75
C SER A 220 -36.92 -36.62 6.78
N PRO A 221 -37.09 -35.33 7.13
CA PRO A 221 -36.37 -34.70 8.25
C PRO A 221 -36.53 -35.46 9.59
N ALA A 222 -37.57 -36.26 9.74
CA ALA A 222 -37.76 -37.08 10.93
C ALA A 222 -36.88 -38.36 10.95
N ASP A 223 -36.25 -38.72 9.81
CA ASP A 223 -35.31 -39.81 9.67
C ASP A 223 -34.01 -39.28 9.03
N PRO A 224 -33.13 -38.65 9.85
CA PRO A 224 -31.96 -37.98 9.35
C PRO A 224 -30.99 -38.88 8.55
N ASP A 225 -30.88 -40.15 8.93
CA ASP A 225 -29.97 -41.09 8.30
C ASP A 225 -30.34 -41.42 6.83
N ASN A 226 -31.61 -41.32 6.48
CA ASN A 226 -32.14 -41.57 5.14
C ASN A 226 -32.62 -40.31 4.42
N HIS A 227 -32.59 -39.15 5.07
CA HIS A 227 -32.96 -37.89 4.45
C HIS A 227 -31.83 -37.36 3.57
N GLN A 228 -32.11 -37.20 2.29
CA GLN A 228 -31.16 -36.65 1.28
C GLN A 228 -31.89 -35.57 0.48
N ARG A 229 -31.32 -34.38 0.41
CA ARG A 229 -31.80 -33.30 -0.46
C ARG A 229 -30.60 -32.73 -1.19
N ILE A 230 -30.57 -32.91 -2.51
CA ILE A 230 -29.43 -32.58 -3.33
C ILE A 230 -29.87 -31.68 -4.47
N GLU A 231 -29.14 -30.59 -4.66
CA GLU A 231 -29.26 -29.71 -5.83
C GLU A 231 -28.29 -30.23 -6.93
N PHE A 232 -28.82 -30.31 -8.15
CA PHE A 232 -28.09 -30.78 -9.30
C PHE A 232 -28.11 -29.73 -10.42
N VAL A 233 -26.97 -29.58 -11.08
CA VAL A 233 -26.87 -28.98 -12.41
C VAL A 233 -26.42 -30.07 -13.37
N VAL A 234 -27.23 -30.38 -14.38
CA VAL A 234 -26.95 -31.45 -15.32
C VAL A 234 -26.97 -30.94 -16.75
N ASP A 235 -26.12 -31.49 -17.60
CA ASP A 235 -26.10 -31.20 -19.03
C ASP A 235 -27.46 -31.53 -19.65
N ALA A 236 -28.09 -30.54 -20.31
CA ALA A 236 -29.43 -30.67 -20.84
C ALA A 236 -29.54 -31.66 -22.01
N GLN A 237 -28.43 -31.98 -22.68
CA GLN A 237 -28.40 -32.88 -23.85
C GLN A 237 -28.19 -34.33 -23.46
N ASN A 238 -27.32 -34.61 -22.47
CA ASN A 238 -26.89 -35.98 -22.18
C ASN A 238 -27.14 -36.41 -20.72
N GLY A 239 -27.55 -35.51 -19.84
CA GLY A 239 -27.85 -35.77 -18.43
C GLY A 239 -26.64 -36.07 -17.56
N SER A 240 -25.42 -35.72 -18.00
CA SER A 240 -24.24 -35.80 -17.16
C SER A 240 -24.30 -34.78 -16.03
N ILE A 241 -23.91 -35.15 -14.82
CA ILE A 241 -23.86 -34.24 -13.68
C ILE A 241 -22.67 -33.29 -13.88
N LEU A 242 -22.96 -32.00 -13.92
CA LEU A 242 -21.99 -30.91 -14.02
C LEU A 242 -21.64 -30.37 -12.64
N PHE A 243 -22.63 -30.34 -11.76
CA PHE A 243 -22.50 -29.93 -10.35
C PHE A 243 -23.55 -30.62 -9.50
N GLN A 244 -23.21 -30.92 -8.26
CA GLN A 244 -24.16 -31.37 -7.23
C GLN A 244 -23.75 -30.88 -5.85
N GLU A 245 -24.72 -30.51 -5.03
CA GLU A 245 -24.53 -30.02 -3.68
C GLU A 245 -25.63 -30.56 -2.75
N SER A 246 -25.22 -31.14 -1.60
CA SER A 246 -26.21 -31.50 -0.56
C SER A 246 -26.76 -30.25 0.09
N LYS A 247 -28.08 -30.17 0.26
CA LYS A 247 -28.78 -29.11 0.99
C LYS A 247 -29.16 -29.54 2.40
N ILE A 248 -28.72 -30.72 2.83
CA ILE A 248 -28.91 -31.24 4.20
C ILE A 248 -27.54 -31.39 4.81
N TYR A 249 -27.36 -30.82 5.95
CA TYR A 249 -26.14 -30.85 6.74
C TYR A 249 -26.50 -31.49 8.09
N HIS A 250 -26.32 -32.81 8.16
CA HIS A 250 -26.32 -33.54 9.43
C HIS A 250 -24.92 -33.38 10.04
N ALA A 251 -24.88 -33.32 11.36
CA ALA A 251 -23.60 -33.12 12.05
C ALA A 251 -23.67 -33.60 13.50
N VAL A 252 -22.56 -34.13 13.98
CA VAL A 252 -22.24 -34.11 15.42
C VAL A 252 -21.80 -32.71 15.75
N SER A 253 -22.46 -32.06 16.70
CA SER A 253 -22.21 -30.70 17.10
C SER A 253 -21.81 -30.61 18.56
N GLY A 254 -21.31 -29.46 18.99
CA GLY A 254 -20.99 -29.23 20.41
C GLY A 254 -20.03 -28.09 20.62
N ARG A 255 -19.46 -28.05 21.80
CA ARG A 255 -18.51 -27.00 22.17
C ARG A 255 -17.30 -27.61 22.86
N VAL A 256 -16.12 -27.40 22.28
CA VAL A 256 -14.84 -27.76 22.91
C VAL A 256 -14.45 -26.65 23.88
N THR A 257 -14.27 -26.98 25.14
CA THR A 257 -13.85 -26.05 26.20
C THR A 257 -12.60 -26.56 26.91
N GLY A 258 -11.93 -25.64 27.63
CA GLY A 258 -10.83 -25.95 28.53
C GLY A 258 -10.92 -25.09 29.79
N LEU A 259 -10.51 -25.61 30.92
CA LEU A 259 -10.30 -24.81 32.12
C LEU A 259 -8.94 -24.11 31.99
N ALA A 260 -8.96 -22.82 31.67
CA ALA A 260 -7.81 -21.94 31.49
C ALA A 260 -7.72 -20.95 32.64
N THR A 261 -6.53 -20.50 33.00
CA THR A 261 -6.32 -19.47 34.02
C THR A 261 -7.07 -18.19 33.66
N ALA A 262 -7.86 -17.66 34.56
CA ALA A 262 -8.54 -16.40 34.36
C ALA A 262 -7.52 -15.24 34.30
N GLY A 263 -7.69 -14.33 33.33
CA GLY A 263 -6.75 -13.25 33.12
C GLY A 263 -5.51 -13.67 32.33
N TYR A 264 -4.39 -13.01 32.56
CA TYR A 264 -3.17 -13.14 31.74
C TYR A 264 -1.90 -13.47 32.54
N GLY A 265 -1.94 -13.32 33.84
CA GLY A 265 -0.86 -13.69 34.75
C GLY A 265 -0.73 -15.22 34.95
N ALA A 266 0.30 -15.61 35.71
CA ALA A 266 0.56 -17.01 36.04
C ALA A 266 -0.62 -17.66 36.77
N ASP A 267 -0.71 -18.99 36.67
CA ASP A 267 -1.76 -19.84 37.25
C ASP A 267 -1.98 -19.62 38.77
N ILE A 268 -0.91 -19.29 39.50
CA ILE A 268 -0.98 -18.97 40.91
C ILE A 268 -1.75 -17.69 41.25
N CYS A 269 -2.01 -16.83 40.25
CA CYS A 269 -2.60 -15.50 40.44
C CYS A 269 -4.13 -15.46 40.20
N ALA A 270 -4.70 -16.48 39.62
CA ALA A 270 -6.14 -16.57 39.40
C ALA A 270 -6.57 -18.04 39.27
N SER A 271 -7.84 -18.29 39.60
CA SER A 271 -8.43 -19.61 39.37
C SER A 271 -8.78 -19.79 37.88
N GLU A 272 -8.95 -21.01 37.45
CA GLU A 272 -9.32 -21.38 36.09
C GLU A 272 -10.81 -21.14 35.85
N VAL A 273 -11.12 -20.78 34.61
CA VAL A 273 -12.45 -20.57 34.08
C VAL A 273 -12.68 -21.40 32.82
N SER A 274 -13.91 -21.84 32.65
CA SER A 274 -14.30 -22.57 31.41
C SER A 274 -14.27 -21.62 30.20
N THR A 275 -13.36 -21.91 29.27
CA THR A 275 -13.10 -21.10 28.09
C THR A 275 -13.27 -21.94 26.83
N GLY A 276 -13.92 -21.41 25.81
CA GLY A 276 -14.01 -22.08 24.49
C GLY A 276 -12.63 -22.20 23.85
N MET A 277 -12.31 -23.34 23.30
CA MET A 277 -11.04 -23.59 22.62
C MET A 277 -11.16 -23.24 21.14
N PRO A 278 -10.54 -22.13 20.69
CA PRO A 278 -10.70 -21.66 19.31
C PRO A 278 -9.95 -22.55 18.32
N TYR A 279 -10.58 -22.77 17.16
CA TYR A 279 -9.96 -23.42 15.98
C TYR A 279 -9.38 -24.81 16.22
N VAL A 280 -9.77 -25.50 17.27
CA VAL A 280 -9.36 -26.87 17.58
C VAL A 280 -9.95 -27.83 16.57
N ALA A 281 -9.18 -28.81 16.14
CA ALA A 281 -9.63 -29.84 15.22
C ALA A 281 -10.45 -30.90 15.97
N VAL A 282 -11.66 -31.16 15.47
CA VAL A 282 -12.48 -32.32 15.83
C VAL A 282 -12.46 -33.28 14.65
N ARG A 283 -12.13 -34.55 14.88
CA ARG A 283 -11.90 -35.54 13.82
C ARG A 283 -12.73 -36.77 14.00
N THR A 284 -13.20 -37.33 12.86
CA THR A 284 -13.79 -38.68 12.80
C THR A 284 -13.34 -39.35 11.49
N GLY A 285 -12.66 -40.47 11.57
CA GLY A 285 -12.04 -41.08 10.38
C GLY A 285 -11.12 -40.11 9.66
N ALA A 286 -11.36 -39.85 8.39
CA ALA A 286 -10.62 -38.87 7.58
C ALA A 286 -11.19 -37.44 7.64
N THR A 287 -12.37 -37.26 8.25
CA THR A 287 -13.07 -35.96 8.30
C THR A 287 -12.54 -35.12 9.45
N THR A 288 -12.29 -33.84 9.19
CA THR A 288 -11.88 -32.85 10.19
C THR A 288 -12.76 -31.62 10.09
N ALA A 289 -13.30 -31.15 11.21
CA ALA A 289 -13.88 -29.82 11.36
C ALA A 289 -13.07 -29.04 12.39
N TYR A 290 -13.13 -27.71 12.31
CA TYR A 290 -12.47 -26.85 13.30
C TYR A 290 -13.54 -26.09 14.07
N THR A 291 -13.30 -25.89 15.36
CA THR A 291 -14.15 -25.03 16.18
C THR A 291 -14.10 -23.58 15.70
N ASP A 292 -15.15 -22.83 15.97
CA ASP A 292 -15.15 -21.36 15.87
C ASP A 292 -14.31 -20.73 17.00
N VAL A 293 -14.25 -19.38 17.04
CA VAL A 293 -13.54 -18.62 18.09
C VAL A 293 -14.06 -18.91 19.51
N ASN A 294 -15.31 -19.35 19.65
CA ASN A 294 -15.95 -19.66 20.92
C ASN A 294 -15.88 -21.15 21.29
N GLY A 295 -15.22 -21.96 20.46
CA GLY A 295 -15.10 -23.39 20.66
C GLY A 295 -16.24 -24.24 20.11
N ASN A 296 -17.24 -23.66 19.44
CA ASN A 296 -18.35 -24.42 18.86
C ASN A 296 -17.91 -25.12 17.58
N PHE A 297 -18.43 -26.31 17.33
CA PHE A 297 -18.15 -27.07 16.12
C PHE A 297 -19.39 -27.78 15.60
N SER A 298 -19.31 -28.14 14.34
CA SER A 298 -20.23 -29.03 13.66
C SER A 298 -19.40 -29.86 12.67
N ILE A 299 -19.47 -31.18 12.76
CA ILE A 299 -18.71 -32.09 11.91
C ILE A 299 -19.65 -33.08 11.24
N ALA A 300 -19.45 -33.29 9.93
CA ALA A 300 -20.22 -34.29 9.20
C ALA A 300 -20.12 -35.66 9.90
N PRO A 301 -21.23 -36.43 9.96
CA PRO A 301 -21.27 -37.66 10.71
C PRO A 301 -20.33 -38.72 10.10
N GLY A 302 -19.74 -39.51 10.97
CA GLY A 302 -19.16 -40.78 10.60
C GLY A 302 -20.21 -41.87 10.41
N ALA A 303 -19.77 -43.13 10.38
CA ALA A 303 -20.69 -44.27 10.53
C ALA A 303 -21.36 -44.22 11.91
N ALA A 304 -22.53 -44.86 12.06
CA ALA A 304 -23.21 -45.00 13.36
C ALA A 304 -22.24 -45.52 14.43
N GLY A 305 -22.16 -44.83 15.56
CA GLY A 305 -21.21 -45.13 16.65
C GLY A 305 -19.74 -44.83 16.30
N ALA A 306 -19.48 -43.94 15.37
CA ALA A 306 -18.12 -43.51 15.00
C ALA A 306 -17.40 -42.84 16.20
N THR A 307 -16.08 -43.04 16.24
CA THR A 307 -15.23 -42.37 17.24
C THR A 307 -14.86 -40.97 16.78
N TYR A 308 -15.13 -39.99 17.62
CA TYR A 308 -14.72 -38.60 17.49
C TYR A 308 -13.59 -38.29 18.45
N THR A 309 -12.59 -37.58 17.96
CA THR A 309 -11.40 -37.21 18.74
C THR A 309 -11.11 -35.71 18.62
N THR A 310 -10.61 -35.12 19.69
CA THR A 310 -10.03 -33.79 19.71
C THR A 310 -8.80 -33.75 20.60
N SER A 311 -7.84 -32.91 20.24
CA SER A 311 -6.65 -32.60 21.01
C SER A 311 -6.30 -31.14 20.81
N LEU A 312 -5.37 -30.57 21.60
CA LEU A 312 -4.94 -29.17 21.41
C LEU A 312 -4.04 -29.02 20.15
N VAL A 313 -4.58 -29.54 19.06
CA VAL A 313 -4.10 -29.38 17.68
C VAL A 313 -5.22 -28.75 16.86
N GLY A 314 -4.99 -27.59 16.29
CA GLY A 314 -5.99 -26.82 15.62
C GLY A 314 -5.59 -26.42 14.20
N ARG A 315 -6.29 -25.40 13.72
CA ARG A 315 -6.08 -24.87 12.37
C ARG A 315 -4.71 -24.21 12.24
N TYR A 316 -4.26 -23.53 13.30
CA TYR A 316 -3.11 -22.64 13.27
C TYR A 316 -1.94 -23.12 14.15
N PHE A 317 -2.19 -23.97 15.12
CA PHE A 317 -1.21 -24.40 16.11
C PHE A 317 -1.28 -25.89 16.39
N THR A 318 -0.13 -26.46 16.72
CA THR A 318 0.00 -27.78 17.32
C THR A 318 0.65 -27.65 18.70
N THR A 319 -0.04 -28.05 19.77
CA THR A 319 0.55 -28.09 21.11
C THR A 319 1.20 -29.45 21.36
N THR A 320 2.44 -29.41 21.88
CA THR A 320 3.20 -30.58 22.28
C THR A 320 3.54 -30.52 23.76
N ASN A 321 3.30 -31.62 24.49
CA ASN A 321 3.71 -31.74 25.88
C ASN A 321 5.06 -32.49 25.98
N ASN A 322 6.08 -31.85 26.51
CA ASN A 322 7.43 -32.40 26.56
C ASN A 322 7.71 -33.24 27.82
N SER A 323 6.79 -33.23 28.80
CA SER A 323 6.95 -34.00 30.05
C SER A 323 5.99 -35.17 30.17
N ALA A 324 4.96 -35.25 29.32
CA ALA A 324 3.95 -36.30 29.31
C ALA A 324 3.28 -36.41 27.90
N ALA A 325 2.29 -37.27 27.75
CA ALA A 325 1.48 -37.29 26.52
C ALA A 325 0.69 -35.96 26.34
N THR A 326 0.57 -35.50 25.08
CA THR A 326 -0.31 -34.38 24.75
C THR A 326 -1.76 -34.78 25.04
N VAL A 327 -2.53 -33.86 25.65
CA VAL A 327 -3.92 -34.13 26.04
C VAL A 327 -4.80 -34.39 24.81
N SER A 328 -5.58 -35.48 24.86
CA SER A 328 -6.51 -35.85 23.80
C SER A 328 -7.78 -36.42 24.40
N LEU A 329 -8.92 -36.05 23.83
CA LEU A 329 -10.25 -36.49 24.29
C LEU A 329 -10.96 -37.21 23.14
N SER A 330 -11.78 -38.22 23.51
CA SER A 330 -12.55 -38.97 22.52
C SER A 330 -13.92 -39.37 23.05
N THR A 331 -14.85 -39.57 22.12
CA THR A 331 -16.19 -40.13 22.37
C THR A 331 -16.62 -40.96 21.18
N THR A 332 -17.67 -41.77 21.36
CA THR A 332 -18.43 -42.33 20.24
C THR A 332 -19.77 -41.58 20.16
N ALA A 333 -20.14 -41.18 18.95
CA ALA A 333 -21.39 -40.43 18.74
C ALA A 333 -22.06 -40.88 17.44
N ASN A 334 -23.37 -40.67 17.38
CA ASN A 334 -24.19 -40.82 16.18
C ASN A 334 -24.49 -39.50 15.57
N ASP A 335 -25.07 -39.50 14.38
CA ASP A 335 -25.57 -38.31 13.70
C ASP A 335 -26.62 -37.56 14.57
N GLY A 336 -26.42 -36.23 14.68
CA GLY A 336 -27.26 -35.38 15.53
C GLY A 336 -26.91 -35.35 17.02
N ASP A 337 -25.97 -36.16 17.48
CA ASP A 337 -25.50 -36.13 18.87
C ASP A 337 -24.74 -34.84 19.18
N ASN A 338 -24.77 -34.46 20.48
CA ASN A 338 -24.00 -33.34 21.00
C ASN A 338 -22.80 -33.87 21.81
N TRP A 339 -21.58 -33.37 21.47
CA TRP A 339 -20.37 -33.69 22.23
C TRP A 339 -19.69 -32.41 22.71
N SER A 340 -19.56 -32.26 24.03
CA SER A 340 -18.97 -31.08 24.64
C SER A 340 -17.73 -31.47 25.48
N PRO A 341 -16.58 -31.76 24.87
CA PRO A 341 -15.36 -32.14 25.57
C PRO A 341 -14.75 -30.97 26.32
N VAL A 342 -14.17 -31.29 27.49
CA VAL A 342 -13.51 -30.31 28.34
C VAL A 342 -12.06 -30.72 28.57
N PHE A 343 -11.09 -29.90 28.17
CA PHE A 343 -9.67 -30.06 28.55
C PHE A 343 -9.42 -29.59 29.98
N ASN A 344 -8.55 -30.25 30.72
CA ASN A 344 -8.24 -30.02 32.12
C ASN A 344 -9.47 -30.03 33.05
N PRO A 345 -10.40 -30.98 32.93
CA PRO A 345 -11.71 -30.91 33.63
C PRO A 345 -11.60 -31.04 35.16
N ALA A 346 -10.57 -31.67 35.66
CA ALA A 346 -10.34 -31.84 37.09
C ALA A 346 -9.57 -30.68 37.73
N ASN A 347 -9.00 -29.82 36.92
CA ASN A 347 -8.25 -28.63 37.34
C ASN A 347 -7.12 -28.90 38.36
N ASN A 348 -6.49 -30.06 38.27
CA ASN A 348 -5.45 -30.53 39.19
C ASN A 348 -4.20 -31.09 38.52
N VAL A 349 -4.13 -30.92 37.17
CA VAL A 349 -3.01 -31.41 36.38
C VAL A 349 -2.29 -30.21 35.74
N ALA A 350 -1.27 -29.71 36.44
CA ALA A 350 -0.52 -28.54 36.00
C ALA A 350 0.00 -28.66 34.54
N ASN A 351 0.40 -29.87 34.13
CA ASN A 351 0.86 -30.09 32.77
C ASN A 351 -0.25 -29.99 31.70
N GLU A 352 -1.51 -30.24 32.04
CA GLU A 352 -2.66 -30.06 31.16
C GLU A 352 -3.04 -28.57 31.09
N LEU A 353 -3.07 -27.87 32.24
CA LEU A 353 -3.32 -26.43 32.32
C LEU A 353 -2.33 -25.64 31.45
N SER A 354 -1.05 -25.96 31.51
CA SER A 354 -0.02 -25.36 30.65
C SER A 354 -0.36 -25.45 29.16
N GLN A 355 -0.85 -26.62 28.69
CA GLN A 355 -1.23 -26.82 27.29
C GLN A 355 -2.48 -26.01 26.92
N VAL A 356 -3.48 -25.99 27.78
CA VAL A 356 -4.75 -25.25 27.60
C VAL A 356 -4.46 -23.76 27.50
N ASN A 357 -3.71 -23.21 28.46
CA ASN A 357 -3.34 -21.78 28.51
C ASN A 357 -2.56 -21.39 27.24
N ALA A 358 -1.48 -22.10 26.94
CA ALA A 358 -0.63 -21.76 25.79
C ALA A 358 -1.40 -21.83 24.46
N TYR A 359 -2.22 -22.87 24.28
CA TYR A 359 -3.03 -22.97 23.05
C TYR A 359 -4.04 -21.83 22.92
N TYR A 360 -4.81 -21.56 23.98
CA TYR A 360 -5.83 -20.52 24.00
C TYR A 360 -5.23 -19.13 23.73
N MET A 361 -4.17 -18.77 24.47
CA MET A 361 -3.55 -17.45 24.41
C MET A 361 -2.80 -17.23 23.07
N SER A 362 -2.19 -18.25 22.49
CA SER A 362 -1.56 -18.17 21.17
C SER A 362 -2.58 -17.83 20.07
N ASN A 363 -3.73 -18.50 20.08
CA ASN A 363 -4.82 -18.19 19.14
C ASN A 363 -5.35 -16.78 19.35
N LYS A 364 -5.51 -16.33 20.58
CA LYS A 364 -5.96 -15.00 20.91
C LYS A 364 -5.01 -13.91 20.41
N MET A 365 -3.69 -14.08 20.59
CA MET A 365 -2.72 -13.12 20.06
C MET A 365 -2.69 -13.11 18.52
N ARG A 366 -2.76 -14.30 17.91
CA ARG A 366 -2.86 -14.40 16.47
C ARG A 366 -4.11 -13.68 15.93
N ASP A 367 -5.24 -13.85 16.58
CA ASP A 367 -6.49 -13.20 16.15
C ASP A 367 -6.40 -11.68 16.26
N ILE A 368 -5.76 -11.14 17.31
CA ILE A 368 -5.47 -9.71 17.43
C ILE A 368 -4.59 -9.26 16.26
N ALA A 369 -3.52 -9.99 15.96
CA ALA A 369 -2.60 -9.63 14.87
C ALA A 369 -3.27 -9.69 13.49
N VAL A 370 -4.08 -10.72 13.23
CA VAL A 370 -4.80 -10.84 11.95
C VAL A 370 -5.98 -9.86 11.84
N ALA A 371 -6.60 -9.47 12.95
CA ALA A 371 -7.61 -8.42 12.94
C ALA A 371 -7.00 -7.05 12.59
N ALA A 372 -5.83 -6.74 13.15
CA ALA A 372 -5.09 -5.51 12.88
C ALA A 372 -4.46 -5.51 11.46
N SER A 373 -4.00 -6.67 10.99
CA SER A 373 -3.36 -6.81 9.67
C SER A 373 -3.79 -8.13 9.00
N PRO A 374 -4.91 -8.14 8.27
CA PRO A 374 -5.48 -9.36 7.66
C PRO A 374 -4.57 -10.10 6.69
N ASN A 375 -3.58 -9.44 6.14
CA ASN A 375 -2.61 -9.99 5.21
C ASN A 375 -1.20 -10.11 5.82
N PHE A 376 -1.07 -10.07 7.15
CA PHE A 376 0.23 -10.14 7.81
C PHE A 376 1.03 -11.36 7.31
N PRO A 377 2.27 -11.16 6.80
CA PRO A 377 3.05 -12.22 6.13
C PRO A 377 3.16 -13.49 6.96
N SER A 378 2.90 -14.64 6.38
CA SER A 378 2.97 -15.96 6.99
C SER A 378 2.05 -16.20 8.20
N VAL A 379 1.55 -15.15 8.86
CA VAL A 379 0.65 -15.26 10.02
C VAL A 379 -0.80 -15.41 9.58
N SER A 380 -1.23 -14.65 8.58
CA SER A 380 -2.58 -14.79 7.98
C SER A 380 -2.80 -16.18 7.38
N THR A 381 -1.77 -16.76 6.78
CA THR A 381 -1.78 -18.10 6.17
C THR A 381 -1.20 -19.20 7.08
N GLN A 382 -0.94 -18.88 8.36
CA GLN A 382 -0.38 -19.85 9.32
C GLN A 382 -1.23 -21.12 9.40
N THR A 383 -0.55 -22.25 9.51
CA THR A 383 -1.16 -23.56 9.64
C THR A 383 -0.73 -24.24 10.95
N SER A 384 -1.26 -25.41 11.23
CA SER A 384 -0.90 -26.22 12.39
C SER A 384 0.57 -26.70 12.43
N SER A 385 1.39 -26.34 11.44
CA SER A 385 2.83 -26.55 11.48
C SER A 385 3.57 -25.67 12.51
N PHE A 386 2.92 -24.62 13.03
CA PHE A 386 3.47 -23.84 14.13
C PHE A 386 3.29 -24.59 15.44
N SER A 387 4.39 -24.84 16.17
CA SER A 387 4.39 -25.67 17.36
C SER A 387 4.42 -24.83 18.64
N ILE A 388 3.59 -25.23 19.61
CA ILE A 388 3.59 -24.73 20.98
C ILE A 388 4.16 -25.84 21.85
N ASN A 389 5.39 -25.70 22.32
CA ASN A 389 6.05 -26.70 23.16
C ASN A 389 5.88 -26.35 24.63
N CYS A 390 5.05 -27.09 25.34
CA CYS A 390 4.79 -26.92 26.75
C CYS A 390 5.59 -27.87 27.60
N ASN A 391 5.81 -27.49 28.86
CA ASN A 391 6.39 -28.31 29.90
C ASN A 391 7.80 -28.83 29.55
N LEU A 392 8.63 -27.98 28.96
CA LEU A 392 10.04 -28.24 28.74
C LEU A 392 10.77 -28.39 30.08
N ALA A 393 11.70 -29.34 30.18
CA ALA A 393 12.39 -29.72 31.43
C ALA A 393 13.47 -28.68 31.85
N SER A 394 13.06 -27.40 31.97
CA SER A 394 13.86 -26.29 32.50
C SER A 394 12.93 -25.34 33.24
N THR A 395 13.44 -24.26 33.82
CA THR A 395 12.65 -23.34 34.66
C THR A 395 13.01 -21.89 34.35
N CYS A 396 12.13 -20.94 34.72
CA CYS A 396 12.37 -19.50 34.76
C CYS A 396 12.69 -18.89 33.36
N ASN A 397 12.19 -19.45 32.27
CA ASN A 397 12.26 -18.86 30.94
C ASN A 397 11.15 -19.36 30.02
N ALA A 398 10.92 -18.65 28.94
CA ALA A 398 10.22 -19.04 27.72
C ALA A 398 11.06 -18.52 26.54
N TYR A 399 10.82 -19.02 25.31
CA TYR A 399 11.53 -18.51 24.15
C TYR A 399 10.83 -18.83 22.83
N TYR A 400 10.94 -17.93 21.86
CA TYR A 400 10.62 -18.18 20.46
C TYR A 400 11.81 -18.77 19.72
N SER A 401 11.57 -19.70 18.83
CA SER A 401 12.58 -20.23 17.91
C SER A 401 11.96 -20.71 16.58
N GLY A 402 12.20 -19.98 15.51
CA GLY A 402 11.69 -20.32 14.18
C GLY A 402 10.17 -20.34 14.12
N ASN A 403 9.55 -21.52 13.96
CA ASN A 403 8.09 -21.67 13.98
C ASN A 403 7.61 -22.32 15.30
N THR A 404 8.26 -22.02 16.42
CA THR A 404 7.91 -22.58 17.73
C THR A 404 7.95 -21.53 18.82
N ILE A 405 7.04 -21.63 19.80
CA ILE A 405 7.12 -20.97 21.09
C ILE A 405 7.23 -22.03 22.18
N ASN A 406 8.07 -21.79 23.18
CA ASN A 406 8.59 -22.82 24.05
C ASN A 406 8.48 -22.39 25.52
N PHE A 407 7.81 -23.20 26.36
CA PHE A 407 7.46 -22.86 27.72
C PHE A 407 8.00 -23.90 28.69
N TYR A 408 8.59 -23.43 29.80
CA TYR A 408 9.20 -24.24 30.82
C TYR A 408 8.22 -24.58 31.94
N ILE A 409 8.49 -25.70 32.65
CA ILE A 409 7.75 -26.13 33.86
C ILE A 409 7.99 -25.16 35.03
N ALA A 410 7.09 -25.21 36.00
CA ALA A 410 7.29 -24.53 37.28
C ALA A 410 8.50 -25.11 38.01
N GLY A 411 9.28 -24.25 38.69
CA GLY A 411 10.46 -24.63 39.46
C GLY A 411 11.46 -23.47 39.57
N GLY A 412 12.52 -23.63 40.33
CA GLY A 412 13.54 -22.58 40.51
C GLY A 412 13.05 -21.25 41.06
N GLY A 413 11.89 -21.24 41.71
CA GLY A 413 11.26 -20.00 42.23
C GLY A 413 10.32 -19.33 41.19
N CYS A 414 10.09 -19.96 40.08
CA CYS A 414 9.22 -19.45 39.00
C CYS A 414 7.99 -20.33 38.81
N SER A 415 6.89 -19.72 38.37
CA SER A 415 5.70 -20.43 37.87
C SER A 415 5.98 -21.10 36.53
N ALA A 416 5.11 -22.02 36.08
CA ALA A 416 5.11 -22.50 34.70
C ALA A 416 4.89 -21.30 33.78
N THR A 417 5.64 -21.23 32.67
CA THR A 417 5.75 -19.99 31.89
C THR A 417 4.70 -19.85 30.76
N SER A 418 3.79 -20.83 30.64
CA SER A 418 2.74 -20.85 29.62
C SER A 418 1.46 -20.10 30.03
N PHE A 419 1.57 -18.83 30.39
CA PHE A 419 0.44 -17.97 30.74
C PHE A 419 0.37 -16.70 29.88
N GLY A 420 -0.76 -16.02 29.92
CA GLY A 420 -1.22 -15.11 28.89
C GLY A 420 -0.22 -14.08 28.35
N ASP A 421 0.34 -13.24 29.19
CA ASP A 421 1.25 -12.17 28.79
C ASP A 421 2.61 -12.70 28.28
N VAL A 422 3.12 -13.80 28.85
CA VAL A 422 4.33 -14.48 28.36
C VAL A 422 4.07 -15.19 27.02
N VAL A 423 2.92 -15.84 26.86
CA VAL A 423 2.55 -16.44 25.56
C VAL A 423 2.43 -15.36 24.49
N GLY A 424 1.84 -14.22 24.81
CA GLY A 424 1.77 -13.06 23.92
C GLY A 424 3.14 -12.53 23.54
N HIS A 425 4.05 -12.42 24.49
CA HIS A 425 5.42 -11.99 24.31
C HIS A 425 6.17 -12.92 23.31
N GLU A 426 6.16 -14.22 23.56
CA GLU A 426 6.83 -15.17 22.66
C GLU A 426 6.23 -15.20 21.26
N TYR A 427 4.90 -15.04 21.15
CA TYR A 427 4.26 -14.93 19.84
C TYR A 427 4.57 -13.58 19.18
N GLY A 428 4.84 -12.52 19.93
CA GLY A 428 5.34 -11.23 19.46
C GLY A 428 6.65 -11.37 18.71
N HIS A 429 7.60 -12.17 19.19
CA HIS A 429 8.82 -12.49 18.45
C HIS A 429 8.53 -13.19 17.11
N ASN A 430 7.47 -14.00 17.03
CA ASN A 430 7.05 -14.57 15.75
C ASN A 430 6.55 -13.46 14.81
N LEU A 431 5.74 -12.52 15.29
CA LEU A 431 5.27 -11.41 14.46
C LEU A 431 6.44 -10.59 13.93
N VAL A 432 7.39 -10.22 14.78
CA VAL A 432 8.61 -9.50 14.38
C VAL A 432 9.39 -10.27 13.32
N SER A 433 9.59 -11.59 13.52
CA SER A 433 10.29 -12.45 12.57
C SER A 433 9.57 -12.55 11.21
N LYS A 434 8.24 -12.69 11.22
CA LYS A 434 7.44 -12.85 9.99
C LYS A 434 7.17 -11.53 9.28
N GLY A 435 7.17 -10.43 10.03
CA GLY A 435 7.08 -9.07 9.49
C GLY A 435 8.38 -8.57 8.86
N GLY A 436 9.48 -9.33 9.02
CA GLY A 436 10.79 -8.95 8.46
C GLY A 436 11.60 -8.00 9.33
N SER A 437 11.12 -7.64 10.52
CA SER A 437 11.84 -6.77 11.46
C SER A 437 12.91 -7.54 12.24
N GLY A 438 13.94 -6.79 12.68
CA GLY A 438 15.03 -7.35 13.45
C GLY A 438 14.59 -7.68 14.88
N GLN A 439 15.19 -8.71 15.46
CA GLN A 439 14.99 -9.14 16.84
C GLN A 439 15.77 -8.23 17.82
N GLN A 440 16.36 -8.75 18.84
CA GLN A 440 17.11 -8.01 19.88
C GLN A 440 16.20 -7.01 20.62
N GLN A 441 16.64 -5.77 20.77
CA GLN A 441 15.96 -4.73 21.53
C GLN A 441 14.54 -4.46 21.05
N TYR A 442 14.36 -4.34 19.71
CA TYR A 442 13.06 -4.12 19.10
C TYR A 442 12.14 -5.34 19.32
N GLY A 443 12.66 -6.55 19.08
CA GLY A 443 11.89 -7.78 19.26
C GLY A 443 11.41 -7.97 20.69
N GLU A 444 12.24 -7.66 21.70
CA GLU A 444 11.86 -7.71 23.12
C GLU A 444 10.76 -6.69 23.46
N GLY A 445 10.88 -5.47 22.90
CA GLY A 445 9.86 -4.45 23.10
C GLY A 445 8.52 -4.82 22.48
N MET A 446 8.54 -5.35 21.25
CA MET A 446 7.33 -5.80 20.56
C MET A 446 6.72 -7.05 21.23
N GLY A 447 7.54 -7.91 21.84
CA GLY A 447 7.06 -9.01 22.70
C GLY A 447 6.24 -8.48 23.87
N ASP A 448 6.77 -7.54 24.62
CA ASP A 448 6.06 -6.90 25.75
C ASP A 448 4.78 -6.17 25.27
N ILE A 449 4.82 -5.50 24.12
CA ILE A 449 3.65 -4.87 23.48
C ILE A 449 2.57 -5.91 23.16
N CYS A 450 2.91 -7.03 22.55
CA CYS A 450 1.96 -8.12 22.26
C CYS A 450 1.34 -8.68 23.55
N GLY A 451 2.11 -8.77 24.63
CA GLY A 451 1.60 -9.15 25.96
C GLY A 451 0.50 -8.19 26.44
N PHE A 452 0.72 -6.89 26.39
CA PHE A 452 -0.27 -5.92 26.86
C PHE A 452 -1.41 -5.66 25.85
N LEU A 453 -1.22 -5.87 24.55
CA LEU A 453 -2.32 -5.83 23.60
C LEU A 453 -3.40 -6.89 23.92
N MET A 454 -2.98 -8.03 24.45
CA MET A 454 -3.91 -9.05 24.95
C MET A 454 -4.52 -8.66 26.30
N SER A 455 -3.69 -8.22 27.25
CA SER A 455 -4.06 -8.09 28.68
C SER A 455 -4.69 -6.74 29.02
N ASP A 456 -4.31 -5.68 28.34
CA ASP A 456 -4.56 -4.28 28.71
C ASP A 456 -3.95 -3.92 30.07
N ASP A 457 -2.84 -4.57 30.43
CA ASP A 457 -2.07 -4.36 31.65
C ASP A 457 -0.61 -4.08 31.26
N PRO A 458 0.04 -3.02 31.76
CA PRO A 458 1.42 -2.69 31.37
C PRO A 458 2.45 -3.70 31.85
N ARG A 459 2.08 -4.57 32.79
CA ARG A 459 3.01 -5.51 33.42
C ARG A 459 3.17 -6.78 32.62
N THR A 460 4.40 -7.13 32.30
CA THR A 460 4.75 -8.41 31.67
C THR A 460 5.24 -9.37 32.76
N GLY A 461 4.78 -10.62 32.72
CA GLY A 461 5.21 -11.70 33.61
C GLY A 461 4.65 -11.59 35.03
N VAL A 462 3.37 -11.21 35.17
CA VAL A 462 2.69 -11.18 36.49
C VAL A 462 2.58 -12.58 37.03
N GLY A 463 3.18 -12.81 38.23
CA GLY A 463 3.25 -14.15 38.85
C GLY A 463 4.43 -14.99 38.38
N PHE A 464 5.24 -14.54 37.44
CA PHE A 464 6.40 -15.26 36.91
C PHE A 464 7.34 -15.70 38.06
N GLN A 465 7.69 -14.78 38.94
CA GLN A 465 8.47 -15.02 40.17
C GLN A 465 7.59 -15.10 41.43
N SER A 466 6.44 -15.74 41.36
CA SER A 466 5.49 -15.98 42.44
C SER A 466 4.83 -14.72 43.05
N SER A 467 4.99 -13.53 42.45
CA SER A 467 4.30 -12.31 42.91
C SER A 467 3.19 -11.93 41.95
N CYS A 468 1.94 -11.95 42.39
CA CYS A 468 0.78 -11.57 41.59
C CYS A 468 0.52 -10.05 41.55
N THR A 469 1.36 -9.23 42.16
CA THR A 469 1.20 -7.77 42.24
C THR A 469 2.17 -7.01 41.34
N VAL A 470 3.27 -7.65 40.94
CA VAL A 470 4.30 -7.08 40.07
C VAL A 470 4.64 -8.03 38.94
N GLY A 471 5.01 -7.49 37.78
CA GLY A 471 5.60 -8.25 36.68
C GLY A 471 7.11 -8.29 36.78
N ILE A 472 7.75 -8.98 35.83
CA ILE A 472 9.21 -8.92 35.67
C ILE A 472 9.65 -7.66 34.92
N ARG A 473 8.76 -7.08 34.13
CA ARG A 473 8.92 -5.79 33.41
C ARG A 473 7.60 -5.04 33.41
N THR A 474 7.65 -3.75 33.01
CA THR A 474 6.43 -2.94 32.85
C THR A 474 6.58 -1.90 31.75
N ALA A 475 5.60 -1.79 30.87
CA ALA A 475 5.47 -0.72 29.90
C ALA A 475 5.10 0.64 30.54
N ALA A 476 4.56 0.66 31.77
CA ALA A 476 4.41 1.91 32.55
C ALA A 476 5.77 2.32 33.14
N ASN A 477 6.60 2.98 32.36
CA ASN A 477 7.97 3.33 32.69
C ASN A 477 8.33 4.76 32.23
N THR A 478 9.53 5.23 32.58
CA THR A 478 10.08 6.54 32.20
C THR A 478 11.44 6.40 31.48
N CYS A 479 11.66 5.29 30.79
CA CYS A 479 12.88 5.08 30.01
C CYS A 479 13.04 6.16 28.95
N GLN A 480 14.27 6.67 28.80
CA GLN A 480 14.64 7.71 27.85
C GLN A 480 15.63 7.14 26.84
N PHE A 481 15.45 7.45 25.58
CA PHE A 481 16.38 7.06 24.52
C PHE A 481 17.77 7.66 24.77
N ASP A 482 18.80 6.85 24.58
CA ASP A 482 20.21 7.25 24.59
C ASP A 482 20.96 6.52 23.49
N ALA A 483 21.57 7.26 22.59
CA ALA A 483 22.22 6.71 21.39
C ALA A 483 23.41 5.77 21.70
N LEU A 484 24.03 5.84 22.90
CA LEU A 484 25.16 5.02 23.29
C LEU A 484 24.76 3.79 24.10
N SER A 485 23.75 3.92 24.96
CA SER A 485 23.31 2.87 25.88
C SER A 485 21.89 2.36 25.60
N CYS A 486 21.29 2.72 24.49
CA CYS A 486 19.90 2.52 24.08
C CYS A 486 18.89 3.24 24.99
N SER A 487 18.91 2.99 26.30
CA SER A 487 18.00 3.67 27.20
C SER A 487 18.61 3.98 28.58
N THR A 488 18.12 5.03 29.17
CA THR A 488 18.43 5.47 30.55
C THR A 488 17.14 5.73 31.33
N GLY A 489 17.18 5.81 32.64
CA GLY A 489 16.02 6.06 33.50
C GLY A 489 15.64 4.88 34.40
N SER A 490 14.36 4.78 34.73
CA SER A 490 13.86 3.75 35.65
C SER A 490 12.44 3.30 35.29
N THR A 491 12.06 2.14 35.79
CA THR A 491 10.68 1.63 35.70
C THR A 491 9.99 1.71 37.06
N SER A 492 8.68 1.66 37.10
CA SER A 492 7.88 1.66 38.32
C SER A 492 8.14 0.43 39.21
N SER A 493 8.71 -0.64 38.68
CA SER A 493 9.11 -1.85 39.41
C SER A 493 10.52 -1.75 40.02
N GLY A 494 11.24 -0.62 39.81
CA GLY A 494 12.62 -0.41 40.28
C GLY A 494 13.69 -1.07 39.40
N ALA A 495 13.32 -1.73 38.31
CA ALA A 495 14.27 -2.18 37.27
C ALA A 495 14.83 -0.97 36.52
N THR A 496 16.10 -1.02 36.15
CA THR A 496 16.75 0.07 35.41
C THR A 496 16.56 -0.12 33.93
N CYS A 497 16.23 0.94 33.18
CA CYS A 497 16.41 1.00 31.74
C CYS A 497 17.92 0.86 31.45
N GLY A 498 18.29 0.42 30.26
CA GLY A 498 19.72 0.22 29.93
C GLY A 498 19.92 -0.50 28.58
N SER A 499 21.16 -0.87 28.32
CA SER A 499 21.59 -1.48 27.04
C SER A 499 21.25 -2.97 26.89
N ALA A 500 20.91 -3.68 27.98
CA ALA A 500 20.48 -5.08 27.86
C ALA A 500 19.20 -5.15 27.05
N ILE A 501 19.10 -6.15 26.15
CA ILE A 501 18.01 -6.21 25.14
C ILE A 501 16.61 -6.05 25.73
N HIS A 502 16.30 -6.75 26.82
CA HIS A 502 15.02 -6.64 27.53
C HIS A 502 14.82 -5.26 28.21
N SER A 503 15.88 -4.68 28.76
CA SER A 503 15.81 -3.36 29.39
C SER A 503 15.64 -2.25 28.35
N CYS A 504 16.31 -2.37 27.20
CA CYS A 504 16.17 -1.46 26.08
C CYS A 504 14.78 -1.58 25.43
N GLY A 505 14.24 -2.81 25.27
CA GLY A 505 12.89 -3.05 24.75
C GLY A 505 11.78 -2.32 25.51
N GLN A 506 11.98 -2.05 26.82
CA GLN A 506 11.03 -1.28 27.60
C GLN A 506 10.85 0.16 27.11
N LEU A 507 11.77 0.68 26.29
CA LEU A 507 11.66 2.01 25.69
C LEU A 507 10.46 2.10 24.75
N ILE A 508 10.37 1.21 23.74
CA ILE A 508 9.25 1.22 22.80
C ILE A 508 7.94 0.74 23.43
N SER A 509 8.00 -0.24 24.36
CA SER A 509 6.79 -0.64 25.06
C SER A 509 6.24 0.49 25.94
N GLY A 510 7.11 1.36 26.48
CA GLY A 510 6.73 2.59 27.19
C GLY A 510 6.01 3.57 26.29
N CYS A 511 6.57 3.87 25.11
CA CYS A 511 5.95 4.73 24.10
C CYS A 511 4.53 4.24 23.75
N CYS A 512 4.39 2.95 23.46
CA CYS A 512 3.10 2.38 23.08
C CYS A 512 2.10 2.31 24.25
N TRP A 513 2.58 2.20 25.50
CA TRP A 513 1.70 2.27 26.67
C TRP A 513 1.19 3.69 26.92
N ASP A 514 2.03 4.70 26.77
CA ASP A 514 1.61 6.09 26.85
C ASP A 514 0.66 6.48 25.71
N LEU A 515 0.92 5.95 24.50
CA LEU A 515 0.00 6.07 23.37
C LEU A 515 -1.36 5.43 23.69
N ARG A 516 -1.36 4.20 24.24
CA ARG A 516 -2.57 3.53 24.70
C ARG A 516 -3.39 4.41 25.65
N ASN A 517 -2.74 5.05 26.60
CA ASN A 517 -3.42 5.91 27.60
C ASN A 517 -4.05 7.15 26.94
N ARG A 518 -3.40 7.74 25.94
CA ARG A 518 -3.95 8.88 25.17
C ARG A 518 -5.08 8.46 24.25
N LEU A 519 -4.91 7.34 23.54
CA LEU A 519 -5.98 6.79 22.68
C LEU A 519 -7.22 6.41 23.48
N ALA A 520 -7.07 5.88 24.71
CA ALA A 520 -8.19 5.55 25.59
C ALA A 520 -9.01 6.77 26.02
N VAL A 521 -8.42 7.96 26.04
CA VAL A 521 -9.14 9.23 26.28
C VAL A 521 -9.90 9.66 25.02
N THR A 522 -9.28 9.56 23.87
CA THR A 522 -9.86 10.00 22.57
C THR A 522 -10.89 9.00 22.06
N TYR A 523 -10.62 7.71 22.18
CA TYR A 523 -11.42 6.60 21.64
C TYR A 523 -11.78 5.57 22.72
N PRO A 524 -12.60 5.89 23.72
CA PRO A 524 -12.82 5.03 24.89
C PRO A 524 -13.33 3.62 24.57
N SER A 525 -14.01 3.44 23.42
CA SER A 525 -14.56 2.15 23.00
C SER A 525 -13.69 1.38 22.00
N THR A 526 -12.79 2.03 21.27
CA THR A 526 -12.00 1.44 20.17
C THR A 526 -10.50 1.53 20.33
N TYR A 527 -9.99 2.23 21.36
CA TYR A 527 -8.55 2.46 21.55
C TYR A 527 -7.68 1.20 21.44
N ARG A 528 -8.20 0.04 21.85
CA ARG A 528 -7.44 -1.23 21.76
C ARG A 528 -7.27 -1.67 20.32
N THR A 529 -8.26 -1.42 19.47
CA THR A 529 -8.19 -1.69 18.04
C THR A 529 -7.22 -0.72 17.36
N GLU A 530 -7.39 0.59 17.61
CA GLU A 530 -6.49 1.63 17.10
C GLU A 530 -5.01 1.35 17.48
N LEU A 531 -4.79 1.00 18.75
CA LEU A 531 -3.45 0.68 19.23
C LEU A 531 -2.89 -0.59 18.57
N ALA A 532 -3.71 -1.64 18.42
CA ALA A 532 -3.29 -2.89 17.79
C ALA A 532 -2.96 -2.66 16.30
N ASP A 533 -3.76 -1.86 15.60
CA ASP A 533 -3.54 -1.49 14.20
C ASP A 533 -2.19 -0.78 14.03
N LEU A 534 -1.89 0.19 14.87
CA LEU A 534 -0.60 0.88 14.84
C LEU A 534 0.56 -0.05 15.22
N CYS A 535 0.50 -0.74 16.36
CA CYS A 535 1.61 -1.55 16.85
C CYS A 535 1.91 -2.77 15.96
N VAL A 536 0.89 -3.47 15.47
CA VAL A 536 1.10 -4.68 14.63
C VAL A 536 1.62 -4.30 13.26
N ASN A 537 1.06 -3.23 12.64
CA ASN A 537 1.50 -2.83 11.31
C ASN A 537 2.86 -2.12 11.33
N SER A 538 3.27 -1.46 12.43
CA SER A 538 4.62 -0.87 12.53
C SER A 538 5.73 -1.92 12.36
N ILE A 539 5.48 -3.18 12.73
CA ILE A 539 6.42 -4.28 12.49
C ILE A 539 6.75 -4.44 11.00
N LEU A 540 5.79 -4.17 10.11
CA LEU A 540 5.97 -4.30 8.67
C LEU A 540 6.78 -3.14 8.05
N LEU A 541 6.89 -2.02 8.76
CA LEU A 541 7.59 -0.82 8.30
C LEU A 541 9.03 -0.74 8.83
N HIS A 542 9.31 -1.31 10.01
CA HIS A 542 10.59 -1.17 10.71
C HIS A 542 11.78 -1.83 9.97
N GLY A 543 11.51 -2.71 9.01
CA GLY A 543 12.54 -3.41 8.22
C GLY A 543 13.41 -4.34 9.05
N SER A 544 14.60 -4.72 8.57
CA SER A 544 15.50 -5.66 9.26
C SER A 544 16.26 -5.06 10.45
N ILE A 545 15.84 -3.90 10.93
CA ILE A 545 16.48 -3.17 12.04
C ILE A 545 16.11 -3.83 13.37
N SER A 546 17.09 -4.02 14.25
CA SER A 546 16.90 -4.62 15.58
C SER A 546 17.07 -3.62 16.74
N THR A 547 17.44 -2.38 16.42
CA THR A 547 17.64 -1.29 17.37
C THR A 547 16.42 -0.36 17.41
N ILE A 548 16.27 0.37 18.50
CA ILE A 548 15.23 1.38 18.70
C ILE A 548 15.88 2.75 18.56
N ALA A 549 15.34 3.60 17.68
CA ALA A 549 15.81 4.94 17.40
C ALA A 549 14.63 5.89 17.08
N PRO A 550 14.83 7.22 17.02
CA PRO A 550 13.74 8.18 16.81
C PRO A 550 12.97 8.03 15.48
N ASP A 551 13.54 7.40 14.46
CA ASP A 551 12.88 7.11 13.18
C ASP A 551 11.65 6.19 13.33
N ILE A 552 11.60 5.37 14.37
CA ILE A 552 10.45 4.50 14.67
C ILE A 552 9.13 5.29 14.84
N THR A 553 9.20 6.55 15.28
CA THR A 553 8.01 7.40 15.42
C THR A 553 7.41 7.74 14.05
N VAL A 554 8.24 7.80 13.01
CA VAL A 554 7.78 8.02 11.62
C VAL A 554 6.95 6.84 11.14
N ASP A 555 7.30 5.60 11.53
CA ASP A 555 6.51 4.41 11.20
C ASP A 555 5.07 4.55 11.71
N PHE A 556 4.91 4.94 12.99
CA PHE A 556 3.60 5.13 13.61
C PHE A 556 2.83 6.31 13.01
N LEU A 557 3.48 7.44 12.72
CA LEU A 557 2.85 8.58 12.07
C LEU A 557 2.43 8.24 10.65
N THR A 558 3.24 7.49 9.91
CA THR A 558 2.90 7.05 8.55
C THR A 558 1.68 6.13 8.52
N LEU A 559 1.52 5.27 9.53
CA LEU A 559 0.34 4.39 9.65
C LEU A 559 -0.94 5.15 10.03
N ASP A 560 -0.80 6.26 10.72
CA ASP A 560 -1.91 7.12 11.16
C ASP A 560 -2.28 8.18 10.11
N ASP A 561 -1.45 8.37 9.09
CA ASP A 561 -1.61 9.40 8.08
C ASP A 561 -2.82 9.17 7.17
N ASP A 562 -3.54 10.23 6.82
CA ASP A 562 -4.78 10.17 6.06
C ASP A 562 -4.68 10.80 4.65
N ASN A 563 -3.52 11.40 4.30
CA ASN A 563 -3.38 12.15 3.05
C ASN A 563 -1.99 12.04 2.36
N ALA A 564 -1.11 11.14 2.83
CA ALA A 564 0.27 10.94 2.38
C ALA A 564 1.23 12.11 2.68
N ASN A 565 0.96 12.86 3.76
CA ASN A 565 1.78 13.98 4.18
C ASN A 565 1.84 14.13 5.71
N ILE A 566 2.67 13.36 6.38
CA ILE A 566 2.82 13.42 7.85
C ILE A 566 3.23 14.82 8.37
N ALA A 567 3.74 15.69 7.49
CA ALA A 567 4.21 17.02 7.91
C ALA A 567 3.07 18.01 8.20
N ASP A 568 1.87 17.80 7.68
CA ASP A 568 0.70 18.64 8.01
C ASP A 568 -0.09 18.10 9.22
N GLY A 569 0.34 16.97 9.76
CA GLY A 569 -0.23 16.31 10.91
C GLY A 569 -1.05 15.08 10.49
N THR A 570 -1.17 14.14 11.40
CA THR A 570 -1.98 12.94 11.23
C THR A 570 -3.15 12.97 12.24
N PRO A 571 -4.22 12.21 12.06
CA PRO A 571 -5.37 12.20 12.97
C PRO A 571 -5.02 12.08 14.46
N ASN A 572 -3.98 11.30 14.77
CA ASN A 572 -3.51 11.10 16.14
C ASN A 572 -2.08 11.64 16.37
N TYR A 573 -1.60 12.59 15.56
CA TYR A 573 -0.24 13.11 15.64
C TYR A 573 0.18 13.45 17.07
N SER A 574 -0.62 14.25 17.80
CA SER A 574 -0.29 14.63 19.19
C SER A 574 -0.23 13.43 20.12
N ALA A 575 -1.13 12.45 19.96
CA ALA A 575 -1.12 11.26 20.80
C ALA A 575 0.16 10.43 20.56
N ILE A 576 0.54 10.23 19.31
CA ILE A 576 1.75 9.49 18.91
C ILE A 576 2.99 10.27 19.30
N ASN A 577 3.17 11.48 18.75
CA ASN A 577 4.39 12.24 18.93
C ASN A 577 4.68 12.58 20.40
N ASP A 578 3.65 12.97 21.18
CA ASP A 578 3.85 13.28 22.61
C ASP A 578 4.22 12.04 23.42
N SER A 579 3.62 10.86 23.10
CA SER A 579 3.96 9.60 23.78
C SER A 579 5.41 9.20 23.52
N PHE A 580 5.84 9.29 22.27
CA PHE A 580 7.21 8.95 21.89
C PHE A 580 8.22 10.00 22.37
N THR A 581 7.85 11.27 22.36
CA THR A 581 8.68 12.37 22.92
C THR A 581 8.94 12.19 24.41
N LEU A 582 7.96 11.70 25.19
CA LEU A 582 8.15 11.36 26.61
C LEU A 582 9.30 10.37 26.84
N HIS A 583 9.65 9.61 25.82
CA HIS A 583 10.72 8.62 25.85
C HIS A 583 11.96 9.03 25.01
N GLY A 584 12.05 10.29 24.57
CA GLY A 584 13.18 10.80 23.77
C GLY A 584 13.17 10.39 22.32
N LEU A 585 12.05 9.86 21.80
CA LEU A 585 11.87 9.39 20.42
C LEU A 585 10.91 10.32 19.63
N ALA A 586 11.12 11.64 19.71
CA ALA A 586 10.27 12.63 19.03
C ALA A 586 10.24 12.40 17.51
N GLY A 587 9.07 12.49 16.90
CA GLY A 587 8.87 12.50 15.46
C GLY A 587 9.26 13.85 14.81
N PRO A 588 9.17 13.95 13.49
CA PRO A 588 9.44 15.18 12.77
C PRO A 588 8.44 16.28 13.17
N PRO A 589 8.89 17.55 13.25
CA PRO A 589 8.00 18.66 13.59
C PRO A 589 6.99 18.90 12.46
N LEU A 590 5.79 19.36 12.83
CA LEU A 590 4.76 19.72 11.86
C LEU A 590 5.17 20.91 10.98
N ALA A 591 4.89 20.82 9.69
CA ALA A 591 4.86 21.95 8.79
C ALA A 591 3.56 22.72 9.00
N LEU A 592 3.65 23.89 9.65
CA LEU A 592 2.44 24.64 9.98
C LEU A 592 1.82 25.33 8.78
N LEU A 593 2.63 25.75 7.79
CA LEU A 593 2.20 26.46 6.58
C LEU A 593 2.83 25.83 5.35
N GLN A 594 2.07 25.75 4.26
CA GLN A 594 2.55 25.29 2.97
C GLN A 594 2.73 26.47 2.01
N PHE A 595 3.93 26.58 1.42
CA PHE A 595 4.25 27.63 0.45
C PHE A 595 4.28 27.07 -0.97
N SER A 596 3.64 27.77 -1.89
CA SER A 596 3.72 27.45 -3.32
C SER A 596 3.85 28.72 -4.15
N PHE A 597 4.34 28.59 -5.36
CA PHE A 597 4.61 29.69 -6.28
C PHE A 597 3.79 29.47 -7.56
N PRO A 598 2.55 30.00 -7.64
CA PRO A 598 1.62 29.68 -8.73
C PRO A 598 2.11 30.08 -10.13
N GLN A 599 3.06 31.04 -10.20
CA GLN A 599 3.66 31.50 -11.44
C GLN A 599 5.12 30.99 -11.61
N GLY A 600 5.53 30.02 -10.79
CA GLY A 600 6.92 29.62 -10.66
C GLY A 600 7.79 30.66 -9.93
N LEU A 601 9.03 30.30 -9.67
CA LEU A 601 10.04 31.20 -9.10
C LEU A 601 10.69 32.01 -10.22
N PRO A 602 10.71 33.37 -10.14
CA PRO A 602 11.38 34.19 -11.14
C PRO A 602 12.88 33.90 -11.19
N THR A 603 13.37 33.42 -12.32
CA THR A 603 14.79 33.17 -12.56
C THR A 603 15.53 34.41 -13.04
N VAL A 604 14.83 35.33 -13.73
CA VAL A 604 15.33 36.63 -14.18
C VAL A 604 14.57 37.75 -13.48
N ILE A 605 15.28 38.71 -12.92
CA ILE A 605 14.71 39.80 -12.12
C ILE A 605 15.13 41.11 -12.78
N ALA A 606 14.16 41.95 -13.10
CA ALA A 606 14.41 43.23 -13.71
C ALA A 606 15.25 44.12 -12.78
N PRO A 607 16.29 44.80 -13.30
CA PRO A 607 17.19 45.61 -12.49
C PRO A 607 16.48 46.79 -11.77
N ASP A 608 15.35 47.26 -12.28
CA ASP A 608 14.51 48.28 -11.68
C ASP A 608 13.60 47.80 -10.55
N GLY A 609 13.57 46.49 -10.28
CA GLY A 609 12.72 45.88 -9.25
C GLY A 609 11.25 45.73 -9.62
N SER A 610 10.94 45.80 -10.92
CA SER A 610 9.54 45.69 -11.41
C SER A 610 9.05 44.25 -11.45
N THR A 611 9.94 43.23 -11.30
CA THR A 611 9.57 41.82 -11.32
C THR A 611 8.68 41.49 -10.13
N SER A 612 7.46 41.08 -10.41
CA SER A 612 6.48 40.66 -9.42
C SER A 612 6.49 39.15 -9.24
N MET A 613 6.35 38.69 -8.01
CA MET A 613 6.21 37.28 -7.65
C MET A 613 4.96 37.04 -6.83
N GLN A 614 4.21 36.01 -7.16
CA GLN A 614 3.08 35.55 -6.34
C GLN A 614 3.50 34.37 -5.48
N VAL A 615 3.07 34.39 -4.23
CA VAL A 615 3.30 33.33 -3.26
C VAL A 615 1.95 32.92 -2.68
N LYS A 616 1.60 31.66 -2.78
CA LYS A 616 0.44 31.12 -2.10
C LYS A 616 0.90 30.49 -0.78
N ILE A 617 0.25 30.84 0.33
CA ILE A 617 0.60 30.38 1.68
C ILE A 617 -0.64 29.72 2.24
N ASP A 618 -0.78 28.43 1.98
CA ASP A 618 -1.94 27.66 2.41
C ASP A 618 -1.79 27.19 3.87
N PRO A 619 -2.90 27.04 4.59
CA PRO A 619 -2.90 26.36 5.88
C PRO A 619 -2.45 24.89 5.69
N SER A 620 -1.64 24.40 6.62
CA SER A 620 -1.29 23.01 6.80
C SER A 620 -1.70 22.64 8.23
N ALA A 621 -0.78 22.23 9.10
CA ALA A 621 -1.09 22.05 10.52
C ALA A 621 -1.41 23.37 11.27
N GLY A 622 -1.26 24.52 10.64
CA GLY A 622 -1.54 25.85 11.20
C GLY A 622 -2.27 26.75 10.20
N VAL A 623 -2.87 27.83 10.69
CA VAL A 623 -3.54 28.83 9.86
C VAL A 623 -2.61 30.02 9.63
N PRO A 624 -2.42 30.52 8.38
CA PRO A 624 -1.58 31.68 8.12
C PRO A 624 -2.10 32.96 8.81
N ASN A 625 -1.21 33.71 9.43
CA ASN A 625 -1.49 35.08 9.84
C ASN A 625 -1.21 36.03 8.67
N THR A 626 -2.27 36.51 8.04
CA THR A 626 -2.24 37.22 6.76
C THR A 626 -1.41 38.52 6.77
N ALA A 627 -1.12 39.07 7.95
CA ALA A 627 -0.35 40.31 8.10
C ALA A 627 1.18 40.11 8.19
N THR A 628 1.64 38.85 8.18
CA THR A 628 3.04 38.53 8.54
C THR A 628 3.90 38.04 7.37
N ALA A 629 3.33 37.86 6.19
CA ALA A 629 4.05 37.37 5.02
C ALA A 629 5.12 38.37 4.56
N LYS A 630 6.37 37.88 4.39
CA LYS A 630 7.53 38.68 4.02
C LYS A 630 8.42 37.94 3.02
N LEU A 631 9.03 38.71 2.14
CA LEU A 631 10.19 38.33 1.36
C LEU A 631 11.46 38.84 2.06
N PHE A 632 12.52 38.07 2.03
CA PHE A 632 13.86 38.45 2.43
C PHE A 632 14.77 38.35 1.22
N GLY A 633 15.33 39.42 0.77
CA GLY A 633 16.19 39.53 -0.40
C GLY A 633 17.60 40.01 -0.05
N LYS A 634 18.63 39.40 -0.66
CA LYS A 634 20.04 39.79 -0.52
C LYS A 634 20.69 39.80 -1.91
N ILE A 635 21.02 40.99 -2.40
CA ILE A 635 21.74 41.17 -3.66
C ILE A 635 23.24 40.88 -3.46
N SER A 636 23.88 40.26 -4.48
CA SER A 636 25.33 40.00 -4.46
C SER A 636 26.11 41.26 -4.13
N GLY A 637 27.11 41.11 -3.26
CA GLY A 637 27.88 42.24 -2.70
C GLY A 637 27.34 42.83 -1.39
N THR A 638 26.13 42.42 -0.95
CA THR A 638 25.61 42.79 0.38
C THR A 638 25.74 41.61 1.37
N SER A 639 25.85 41.95 2.67
CA SER A 639 26.07 40.92 3.71
C SER A 639 24.77 40.48 4.40
N THR A 640 23.70 41.25 4.31
CA THR A 640 22.45 41.04 5.07
C THR A 640 21.24 40.98 4.14
N TYR A 641 20.24 40.19 4.59
CA TYR A 641 18.94 40.15 3.97
C TYR A 641 18.09 41.39 4.35
N THR A 642 17.48 42.00 3.38
CA THR A 642 16.47 43.07 3.57
C THR A 642 15.08 42.47 3.50
N GLN A 643 14.16 42.92 4.39
CA GLN A 643 12.79 42.44 4.46
C GLN A 643 11.87 43.30 3.57
N TYR A 644 10.97 42.66 2.85
CA TYR A 644 9.92 43.28 2.04
C TYR A 644 8.57 42.69 2.43
N PRO A 645 7.58 43.52 2.86
CA PRO A 645 6.23 43.01 3.16
C PRO A 645 5.55 42.53 1.87
N MET A 646 4.75 41.49 1.96
CA MET A 646 3.92 41.03 0.87
C MET A 646 2.51 41.56 0.98
N THR A 647 1.89 41.88 -0.14
CA THR A 647 0.49 42.32 -0.22
C THR A 647 -0.42 41.11 -0.32
N TYR A 648 -1.37 40.98 0.58
CA TYR A 648 -2.39 39.92 0.54
C TYR A 648 -3.45 40.23 -0.52
N LEU A 649 -3.70 39.30 -1.43
CA LEU A 649 -4.66 39.44 -2.55
C LEU A 649 -5.98 38.67 -2.31
N GLY A 650 -6.10 37.92 -1.22
CA GLY A 650 -7.23 37.02 -0.95
C GLY A 650 -6.88 35.56 -1.26
N SER A 651 -7.68 34.61 -0.76
CA SER A 651 -7.53 33.18 -1.02
C SER A 651 -6.11 32.63 -0.79
N ASN A 652 -5.47 33.10 0.30
CA ASN A 652 -4.09 32.74 0.69
C ASN A 652 -3.00 33.18 -0.31
N LEU A 653 -3.34 34.00 -1.28
CA LEU A 653 -2.41 34.50 -2.29
C LEU A 653 -1.81 35.83 -1.87
N TYR A 654 -0.52 35.99 -2.04
CA TYR A 654 0.27 37.19 -1.74
C TYR A 654 1.09 37.57 -2.95
N GLN A 655 1.39 38.87 -3.06
CA GLN A 655 2.24 39.42 -4.10
C GLN A 655 3.34 40.29 -3.49
N VAL A 656 4.52 40.21 -4.09
CA VAL A 656 5.66 41.08 -3.76
C VAL A 656 6.48 41.36 -4.99
N ASN A 657 7.06 42.54 -5.09
CA ASN A 657 8.08 42.85 -6.10
C ASN A 657 9.44 42.44 -5.55
N LEU A 658 10.21 41.70 -6.35
CA LEU A 658 11.57 41.32 -6.03
C LEU A 658 12.48 42.55 -6.12
N PRO A 659 13.42 42.75 -5.18
CA PRO A 659 14.32 43.89 -5.25
C PRO A 659 15.23 43.81 -6.47
N GLY A 660 15.28 44.87 -7.24
CA GLY A 660 16.23 45.05 -8.34
C GLY A 660 17.65 45.33 -7.85
N GLY A 661 18.59 45.52 -8.79
CA GLY A 661 19.98 45.77 -8.51
C GLY A 661 20.78 46.11 -9.74
N THR A 662 22.09 46.14 -9.61
CA THR A 662 22.96 46.31 -10.80
C THR A 662 22.95 45.09 -11.68
N CYS A 663 22.85 45.25 -12.98
CA CYS A 663 23.01 44.16 -13.94
C CYS A 663 24.45 44.01 -14.38
N PRO A 664 25.01 42.78 -14.42
CA PRO A 664 24.42 41.57 -13.87
C PRO A 664 24.71 41.46 -12.37
N SER A 665 23.79 40.94 -11.61
CA SER A 665 23.98 40.56 -10.21
C SER A 665 23.04 39.39 -9.84
N THR A 666 23.19 38.84 -8.65
CA THR A 666 22.35 37.75 -8.17
C THR A 666 21.53 38.23 -6.98
N LEU A 667 20.25 37.88 -6.95
CA LEU A 667 19.40 38.01 -5.79
C LEU A 667 19.24 36.63 -5.13
N ASN A 668 19.70 36.50 -3.90
CA ASN A 668 19.33 35.38 -3.03
C ASN A 668 18.10 35.80 -2.22
N PHE A 669 17.06 34.97 -2.20
CA PHE A 669 15.84 35.31 -1.50
C PHE A 669 15.16 34.08 -0.87
N TYR A 670 14.35 34.35 0.15
CA TYR A 670 13.47 33.38 0.76
C TYR A 670 12.23 34.12 1.28
N VAL A 671 11.16 33.36 1.55
CA VAL A 671 9.93 33.90 2.07
C VAL A 671 9.62 33.37 3.46
N SER A 672 8.85 34.13 4.24
CA SER A 672 8.34 33.68 5.54
C SER A 672 6.92 34.17 5.78
N ALA A 673 6.21 33.45 6.63
CA ALA A 673 4.97 33.87 7.25
C ALA A 673 4.84 33.27 8.66
N GLN A 674 4.05 33.90 9.53
CA GLN A 674 3.70 33.31 10.80
C GLN A 674 2.37 32.58 10.73
N SER A 675 2.28 31.46 11.39
CA SER A 675 1.01 30.81 11.70
C SER A 675 0.29 31.58 12.83
N SER A 676 -1.00 31.33 13.01
CA SER A 676 -1.85 32.02 14.01
C SER A 676 -1.36 31.87 15.45
N ASN A 677 -0.57 30.81 15.75
CA ASN A 677 0.08 30.60 17.03
C ASN A 677 1.42 31.37 17.19
N GLY A 678 1.81 32.17 16.20
CA GLY A 678 3.00 33.01 16.25
C GLY A 678 4.30 32.35 15.78
N VAL A 679 4.27 31.08 15.37
CA VAL A 679 5.45 30.38 14.87
C VAL A 679 5.75 30.84 13.45
N THR A 680 7.01 31.26 13.17
CA THR A 680 7.46 31.67 11.85
C THR A 680 7.87 30.45 11.01
N ASN A 681 7.29 30.34 9.82
CA ASN A 681 7.58 29.33 8.82
C ASN A 681 8.30 29.97 7.64
N TYR A 682 9.16 29.19 7.00
CA TYR A 682 10.02 29.66 5.92
C TYR A 682 9.87 28.79 4.66
N SER A 683 10.12 29.38 3.50
CA SER A 683 10.34 28.65 2.25
C SER A 683 11.57 29.22 1.52
N PRO A 684 12.63 28.40 1.34
CA PRO A 684 12.81 27.01 1.77
C PRO A 684 12.77 26.85 3.30
N ALA A 685 12.41 25.65 3.78
CA ALA A 685 12.16 25.41 5.21
C ALA A 685 13.35 25.74 6.13
N ILE A 686 14.59 25.52 5.64
CA ILE A 686 15.84 25.81 6.39
C ILE A 686 16.43 27.19 6.10
N ALA A 687 15.62 28.13 5.57
CA ALA A 687 16.09 29.50 5.39
C ALA A 687 16.51 30.14 6.72
N PRO A 688 17.58 31.00 6.73
CA PRO A 688 18.33 31.51 5.58
C PRO A 688 19.50 30.63 5.11
N ALA A 689 19.67 29.41 5.66
CA ALA A 689 20.75 28.51 5.23
C ALA A 689 20.52 28.00 3.79
N ALA A 690 19.23 27.79 3.41
CA ALA A 690 18.82 27.61 2.02
C ALA A 690 18.02 28.82 1.54
N PHE A 691 18.11 29.13 0.26
CA PHE A 691 17.44 30.27 -0.37
C PHE A 691 17.22 30.01 -1.87
N TYR A 692 16.31 30.73 -2.47
CA TYR A 692 16.11 30.79 -3.92
C TYR A 692 17.09 31.79 -4.55
N ILE A 693 17.40 31.58 -5.83
CA ILE A 693 18.36 32.40 -6.57
C ILE A 693 17.65 32.95 -7.82
N GLY A 694 17.76 34.27 -8.01
CA GLY A 694 17.34 34.93 -9.24
C GLY A 694 18.48 35.76 -9.80
N THR A 695 18.57 35.87 -11.13
CA THR A 695 19.56 36.69 -11.83
C THR A 695 18.97 38.07 -12.08
N VAL A 696 19.63 39.12 -11.59
CA VAL A 696 19.25 40.49 -11.89
C VAL A 696 19.81 40.85 -13.28
N ALA A 697 18.92 40.89 -14.26
CA ALA A 697 19.25 41.14 -15.68
C ALA A 697 18.05 41.69 -16.43
N ASN A 698 18.30 42.32 -17.59
CA ASN A 698 17.24 42.75 -18.51
C ASN A 698 16.66 41.62 -19.35
N GLY A 699 17.35 40.49 -19.37
CA GLY A 699 16.98 39.26 -20.10
C GLY A 699 18.05 38.22 -20.00
N VAL A 700 17.90 37.14 -20.76
CA VAL A 700 18.90 36.07 -20.90
C VAL A 700 19.37 35.96 -22.36
N THR A 701 20.64 35.65 -22.54
CA THR A 701 21.16 35.25 -23.86
C THR A 701 21.34 33.74 -23.81
N GLU A 702 20.58 33.04 -24.61
CA GLU A 702 20.68 31.59 -24.71
C GLU A 702 21.97 31.21 -25.47
N VAL A 703 22.74 30.31 -24.87
CA VAL A 703 23.92 29.68 -25.46
C VAL A 703 23.55 28.40 -26.16
N MET A 704 22.64 27.65 -25.53
CA MET A 704 22.16 26.36 -26.01
C MET A 704 20.84 26.01 -25.32
N ALA A 705 19.90 25.45 -26.09
CA ALA A 705 18.78 24.68 -25.58
C ALA A 705 18.71 23.39 -26.39
N ASP A 706 18.57 22.27 -25.69
CA ASP A 706 18.49 20.93 -26.28
C ASP A 706 17.33 20.19 -25.61
N ASP A 707 16.25 20.05 -26.34
CA ASP A 707 15.05 19.32 -25.99
C ASP A 707 15.13 17.86 -26.44
N PHE A 708 16.28 17.44 -26.94
CA PHE A 708 16.55 16.11 -27.45
C PHE A 708 15.67 15.61 -28.60
N GLU A 709 14.86 16.46 -29.22
CA GLU A 709 14.00 16.07 -30.36
C GLU A 709 14.79 15.94 -31.67
N ALA A 710 15.90 16.65 -31.77
CA ALA A 710 16.74 16.60 -32.96
C ALA A 710 17.50 15.26 -33.09
N THR A 711 17.79 14.84 -34.33
CA THR A 711 18.47 13.56 -34.62
C THR A 711 19.96 13.52 -34.27
N THR A 712 20.60 14.68 -34.08
CA THR A 712 22.02 14.78 -33.72
C THR A 712 22.23 15.93 -32.73
N THR A 713 22.35 15.60 -31.49
CA THR A 713 22.56 16.58 -30.42
C THR A 713 24.03 16.74 -30.01
N GLY A 714 24.91 15.84 -30.46
CA GLY A 714 26.32 15.82 -30.06
C GLY A 714 26.63 15.23 -28.70
N TRP A 715 25.62 14.74 -28.01
CA TRP A 715 25.73 14.00 -26.76
C TRP A 715 26.36 12.63 -27.01
N THR A 716 27.13 12.13 -26.05
CA THR A 716 27.79 10.84 -26.13
C THR A 716 27.52 10.00 -24.89
N VAL A 717 27.36 8.72 -25.12
CA VAL A 717 27.17 7.72 -24.07
C VAL A 717 28.51 7.01 -23.84
N GLY A 718 28.85 6.84 -22.58
CA GLY A 718 30.06 6.16 -22.14
C GLY A 718 31.24 7.11 -21.82
N ALA A 719 31.90 6.81 -20.71
CA ALA A 719 33.11 7.50 -20.24
C ALA A 719 34.13 6.50 -19.69
N THR A 720 35.38 6.93 -19.54
CA THR A 720 36.38 6.10 -18.87
C THR A 720 35.98 5.77 -17.45
N GLY A 721 35.85 4.47 -17.14
CA GLY A 721 35.41 3.99 -15.84
C GLY A 721 33.98 3.50 -15.81
N ASP A 722 33.23 3.60 -16.91
CA ASP A 722 31.90 2.98 -17.02
C ASP A 722 32.03 1.46 -17.07
N THR A 723 31.14 0.78 -16.31
CA THR A 723 31.15 -0.67 -16.15
C THR A 723 29.77 -1.29 -16.25
N ALA A 724 28.72 -0.49 -16.37
CA ALA A 724 27.34 -0.99 -16.47
C ALA A 724 27.19 -1.97 -17.62
N THR A 725 26.48 -3.07 -17.37
CA THR A 725 26.23 -4.15 -18.35
C THR A 725 24.79 -4.10 -18.89
N ALA A 726 23.90 -3.40 -18.20
CA ALA A 726 22.51 -3.09 -18.59
C ALA A 726 22.20 -1.64 -18.25
N GLY A 727 21.01 -1.16 -18.67
CA GLY A 727 20.54 0.19 -18.36
C GLY A 727 21.41 1.31 -18.94
N ILE A 728 22.03 1.10 -20.10
CA ILE A 728 22.87 2.09 -20.75
C ILE A 728 21.99 3.25 -21.26
N TRP A 729 22.47 4.48 -21.12
CA TRP A 729 21.78 5.68 -21.61
C TRP A 729 21.33 5.52 -23.06
N ASN A 730 20.08 5.81 -23.32
CA ASN A 730 19.46 5.72 -24.64
C ASN A 730 18.51 6.93 -24.85
N ARG A 731 18.55 7.53 -26.07
CA ARG A 731 17.64 8.61 -26.44
C ARG A 731 16.43 8.05 -27.16
N VAL A 732 15.31 7.98 -26.46
CA VAL A 732 14.06 7.35 -26.90
C VAL A 732 12.84 8.15 -26.45
N ASP A 733 11.68 7.76 -26.92
CA ASP A 733 10.37 8.10 -26.37
C ASP A 733 10.16 7.20 -25.13
N PRO A 734 10.12 7.75 -23.91
CA PRO A 734 10.03 6.96 -22.69
C PRO A 734 8.74 6.13 -22.64
N LEU A 735 8.83 4.87 -22.19
CA LEU A 735 7.68 4.02 -21.92
C LEU A 735 7.44 3.97 -20.41
N GLY A 736 6.26 4.40 -19.96
CA GLY A 736 5.92 4.46 -18.54
C GLY A 736 6.03 3.13 -17.82
N THR A 737 6.71 3.15 -16.65
CA THR A 737 6.76 2.04 -15.71
C THR A 737 6.31 2.53 -14.33
N LEU A 738 6.45 1.72 -13.28
CA LEU A 738 6.22 2.19 -11.90
C LEU A 738 7.30 3.20 -11.44
N ALA A 739 8.45 3.26 -12.11
CA ALA A 739 9.54 4.17 -11.79
C ALA A 739 9.71 5.27 -12.85
N GLN A 740 9.66 4.92 -14.12
CA GLN A 740 9.90 5.80 -15.26
C GLN A 740 8.63 6.54 -15.67
N PRO A 741 8.64 7.90 -15.80
CA PRO A 741 7.58 8.65 -16.47
C PRO A 741 7.32 8.15 -17.89
N GLU A 742 6.05 8.21 -18.35
CA GLU A 742 5.67 7.76 -19.69
C GLU A 742 6.10 8.77 -20.77
N ASP A 743 5.92 10.06 -20.47
CA ASP A 743 6.25 11.14 -21.40
C ASP A 743 7.63 11.72 -21.09
N ASP A 744 8.26 12.34 -22.10
CA ASP A 744 9.39 13.25 -21.94
C ASP A 744 8.97 14.49 -21.13
N HIS A 745 9.87 15.43 -20.90
CA HIS A 745 9.55 16.68 -20.21
C HIS A 745 9.22 17.82 -21.19
N SER A 746 9.66 17.69 -22.43
CA SER A 746 9.50 18.72 -23.44
C SER A 746 8.03 18.95 -23.80
N ALA A 747 7.69 20.21 -24.11
CA ALA A 747 6.32 20.54 -24.52
C ALA A 747 5.97 19.86 -25.87
N SER A 748 4.76 19.30 -25.95
CA SER A 748 4.25 18.70 -27.21
C SER A 748 4.46 19.65 -28.39
N PRO A 749 5.04 19.17 -29.53
CA PRO A 749 5.12 17.78 -29.97
C PRO A 749 6.40 17.00 -29.59
N GLY A 750 7.13 17.41 -28.55
CA GLY A 750 8.26 16.65 -28.04
C GLY A 750 7.83 15.24 -27.60
N VAL A 751 8.75 14.27 -27.71
CA VAL A 751 8.52 12.86 -27.32
C VAL A 751 9.81 12.14 -26.88
N LYS A 752 10.96 12.82 -26.80
CA LYS A 752 12.26 12.16 -26.59
C LYS A 752 13.08 12.74 -25.46
N ALA A 753 13.47 11.87 -24.57
CA ALA A 753 14.44 12.15 -23.52
C ALA A 753 15.62 11.17 -23.57
N TRP A 754 16.69 11.46 -22.84
CA TRP A 754 17.70 10.48 -22.49
C TRP A 754 17.28 9.73 -21.24
N ILE A 755 17.15 8.39 -21.33
CA ILE A 755 16.83 7.52 -20.20
C ILE A 755 17.82 6.37 -20.10
N THR A 756 17.94 5.78 -18.91
CA THR A 756 18.75 4.57 -18.70
C THR A 756 17.94 3.34 -19.13
N GLY A 757 18.37 2.76 -20.25
CA GLY A 757 17.66 1.64 -20.87
C GLY A 757 16.25 2.00 -21.38
N GLN A 758 15.57 1.03 -21.97
CA GLN A 758 14.16 1.15 -22.35
C GLN A 758 13.53 -0.22 -22.18
N GLY A 759 12.61 -0.36 -21.25
CA GLY A 759 11.83 -1.56 -21.02
C GLY A 759 10.71 -1.73 -22.04
N THR A 760 9.83 -2.67 -21.79
CA THR A 760 8.63 -2.95 -22.62
C THR A 760 7.38 -2.26 -22.07
N GLY A 761 7.51 -1.47 -20.99
CA GLY A 761 6.43 -0.72 -20.36
C GLY A 761 5.60 -1.54 -19.37
N GLY A 762 6.22 -2.06 -18.32
CA GLY A 762 5.52 -2.91 -17.35
C GLY A 762 6.11 -2.87 -15.95
N ALA A 763 7.15 -3.61 -15.69
CA ALA A 763 7.70 -3.77 -14.34
C ALA A 763 8.86 -2.79 -14.07
N VAL A 764 9.02 -2.40 -12.82
CA VAL A 764 10.25 -1.75 -12.34
C VAL A 764 11.43 -2.69 -12.57
N GLY A 765 12.53 -2.19 -13.12
CA GLY A 765 13.75 -2.95 -13.34
C GLY A 765 13.80 -3.76 -14.64
N GLU A 766 12.93 -3.50 -15.61
CA GLU A 766 13.05 -4.14 -16.94
C GLU A 766 14.32 -3.71 -17.70
N ALA A 767 14.83 -2.53 -17.41
CA ALA A 767 15.98 -1.93 -18.09
C ALA A 767 16.82 -1.08 -17.14
N ASP A 768 16.90 -1.46 -15.88
CA ASP A 768 17.69 -0.78 -14.85
C ASP A 768 19.19 -0.87 -15.11
N VAL A 769 19.91 0.03 -14.48
CA VAL A 769 21.38 0.04 -14.54
C VAL A 769 21.92 -1.10 -13.71
N ASP A 770 22.62 -2.03 -14.36
CA ASP A 770 23.26 -3.17 -13.70
C ASP A 770 24.79 -3.14 -13.85
N GLY A 771 25.48 -3.51 -12.79
CA GLY A 771 26.90 -3.85 -12.81
C GLY A 771 27.84 -2.65 -12.87
N GLY A 772 27.40 -1.49 -12.45
CA GLY A 772 28.27 -0.34 -12.26
C GLY A 772 27.73 1.00 -12.76
N ILE A 773 28.45 1.68 -13.62
CA ILE A 773 28.20 3.08 -14.00
C ILE A 773 27.93 3.17 -15.50
N THR A 774 26.95 3.98 -15.88
CA THR A 774 26.76 4.47 -17.24
C THR A 774 26.71 5.99 -17.25
N THR A 775 27.44 6.63 -18.16
CA THR A 775 27.61 8.09 -18.22
C THR A 775 27.08 8.68 -19.52
N LEU A 776 26.27 9.74 -19.40
CA LEU A 776 25.84 10.59 -20.50
C LEU A 776 26.68 11.88 -20.45
N VAL A 777 27.32 12.28 -21.55
CA VAL A 777 28.20 13.44 -21.62
C VAL A 777 27.76 14.40 -22.71
N SER A 778 27.62 15.69 -22.36
CA SER A 778 27.29 16.74 -23.33
C SER A 778 28.38 17.08 -24.32
N PRO A 779 28.06 17.71 -25.46
CA PRO A 779 29.07 18.44 -26.24
C PRO A 779 29.70 19.57 -25.41
N ALA A 780 30.75 20.19 -25.94
CA ALA A 780 31.37 21.36 -25.31
C ALA A 780 30.59 22.64 -25.70
N TYR A 781 30.26 23.44 -24.73
CA TYR A 781 29.53 24.70 -24.91
C TYR A 781 30.42 25.91 -24.65
N ASN A 782 30.28 26.95 -25.48
CA ASN A 782 31.06 28.17 -25.35
C ASN A 782 30.35 29.15 -24.39
N CYS A 783 30.75 29.13 -23.15
CA CYS A 783 30.29 30.08 -22.12
C CYS A 783 31.32 31.20 -21.86
N ALA A 784 32.36 31.31 -22.66
CA ALA A 784 33.38 32.33 -22.48
C ALA A 784 32.79 33.75 -22.66
N GLY A 785 33.11 34.65 -21.72
CA GLY A 785 32.64 36.03 -21.75
C GLY A 785 31.26 36.26 -21.13
N LEU A 786 30.54 35.21 -20.71
CA LEU A 786 29.34 35.37 -19.95
C LEU A 786 29.70 35.78 -18.52
N ALA A 787 29.18 36.93 -18.08
CA ALA A 787 29.43 37.42 -16.73
C ALA A 787 28.72 36.58 -15.67
N GLU A 788 27.49 36.13 -16.00
CA GLU A 788 26.66 35.25 -15.20
C GLU A 788 26.13 34.13 -16.09
N ALA A 789 26.64 32.93 -15.94
CA ALA A 789 26.25 31.76 -16.72
C ALA A 789 25.46 30.79 -15.87
N TYR A 790 24.42 30.21 -16.47
CA TYR A 790 23.50 29.25 -15.84
C TYR A 790 23.37 28.00 -16.70
N VAL A 791 23.14 26.88 -16.03
CA VAL A 791 22.71 25.63 -16.64
C VAL A 791 21.39 25.21 -15.97
N SER A 792 20.40 24.83 -16.77
CA SER A 792 19.19 24.15 -16.29
C SER A 792 19.00 22.84 -17.05
N TYR A 793 18.35 21.89 -16.40
CA TYR A 793 17.93 20.61 -16.98
C TYR A 793 16.77 20.02 -16.19
N SER A 794 15.96 19.22 -16.85
CA SER A 794 14.96 18.37 -16.19
C SER A 794 15.52 16.96 -16.03
N ARG A 795 15.29 16.36 -14.87
CA ARG A 795 15.75 15.00 -14.59
C ARG A 795 14.76 14.26 -13.70
N TRP A 796 14.71 12.95 -13.82
CA TRP A 796 14.09 12.07 -12.84
C TRP A 796 15.07 10.98 -12.43
N TYR A 797 14.82 10.35 -11.27
CA TYR A 797 15.67 9.31 -10.72
C TYR A 797 14.84 8.37 -9.85
N SER A 798 15.11 7.08 -9.91
CA SER A 798 14.54 6.04 -9.09
C SER A 798 15.61 5.07 -8.59
N ASN A 799 15.58 4.76 -7.28
CA ASN A 799 16.45 3.81 -6.61
C ASN A 799 15.78 3.24 -5.34
N ASN A 800 14.43 3.20 -5.28
CA ASN A 800 13.69 2.76 -4.09
C ASN A 800 13.27 1.29 -4.12
N ALA A 801 13.77 0.53 -5.08
CA ALA A 801 13.48 -0.89 -5.26
C ALA A 801 14.77 -1.71 -5.43
N GLY A 802 14.67 -3.04 -5.41
CA GLY A 802 15.81 -3.95 -5.51
C GLY A 802 16.25 -4.55 -4.16
N ALA A 803 17.43 -5.15 -4.14
CA ALA A 803 17.96 -5.81 -2.93
C ALA A 803 18.54 -4.82 -1.91
N SER A 804 18.94 -3.63 -2.35
CA SER A 804 19.57 -2.58 -1.52
C SER A 804 19.03 -1.19 -1.90
N PRO A 805 17.74 -0.91 -1.70
CA PRO A 805 17.11 0.33 -2.12
C PRO A 805 17.71 1.56 -1.42
N ASN A 806 17.75 2.69 -2.14
CA ASN A 806 18.23 4.01 -1.68
C ASN A 806 19.73 4.08 -1.31
N LEU A 807 20.57 3.14 -1.78
CA LEU A 807 22.02 3.18 -1.53
C LEU A 807 22.80 3.84 -2.65
N ASP A 808 22.24 3.91 -3.86
CA ASP A 808 22.92 4.50 -5.01
C ASP A 808 22.46 5.93 -5.28
N THR A 809 23.23 6.65 -6.10
CA THR A 809 22.95 8.04 -6.46
C THR A 809 23.27 8.29 -7.93
N MET A 810 22.73 9.37 -8.49
CA MET A 810 23.12 9.88 -9.81
C MET A 810 23.90 11.20 -9.64
N PRO A 811 25.25 11.18 -9.62
CA PRO A 811 26.02 12.40 -9.68
C PRO A 811 25.86 13.12 -11.02
N VAL A 812 25.61 14.44 -10.94
CA VAL A 812 25.63 15.35 -12.07
C VAL A 812 26.83 16.29 -11.90
N GLU A 813 27.66 16.39 -12.90
CA GLU A 813 28.95 17.09 -12.80
C GLU A 813 29.18 18.03 -13.97
N ILE A 814 29.92 19.10 -13.74
CA ILE A 814 30.31 20.12 -14.72
C ILE A 814 31.81 20.18 -14.88
N SER A 815 32.25 20.43 -16.09
CA SER A 815 33.69 20.68 -16.44
C SER A 815 33.77 22.00 -17.17
N ALA A 816 34.88 22.74 -16.98
CA ALA A 816 35.24 23.93 -17.77
C ALA A 816 36.45 23.73 -18.68
N ASP A 817 37.00 22.52 -18.73
CA ASP A 817 38.26 22.16 -19.41
C ASP A 817 38.07 20.96 -20.37
N ASN A 818 36.91 20.91 -21.02
CA ASN A 818 36.54 19.87 -21.98
C ASN A 818 36.51 18.46 -21.39
N GLY A 819 36.20 18.32 -20.09
CA GLY A 819 36.09 17.01 -19.42
C GLY A 819 37.41 16.50 -18.81
N ALA A 820 38.46 17.30 -18.72
CA ALA A 820 39.69 16.93 -18.05
C ALA A 820 39.51 16.89 -16.52
N THR A 821 38.74 17.85 -15.96
CA THR A 821 38.36 17.86 -14.54
C THR A 821 36.84 18.04 -14.41
N TRP A 822 36.26 17.47 -13.36
CA TRP A 822 34.84 17.51 -13.11
C TRP A 822 34.51 17.98 -11.69
N ILE A 823 33.56 18.86 -11.57
CA ILE A 823 33.05 19.39 -10.29
C ILE A 823 31.58 18.97 -10.13
N LEU A 824 31.21 18.46 -8.98
CA LEU A 824 29.87 18.01 -8.65
C LEU A 824 28.90 19.18 -8.61
N LEU A 825 27.81 19.12 -9.37
CA LEU A 825 26.64 20.02 -9.27
C LEU A 825 25.66 19.52 -8.23
N GLU A 826 25.21 18.28 -8.37
CA GLU A 826 24.35 17.59 -7.40
C GLU A 826 24.62 16.08 -7.38
N SER A 827 24.24 15.43 -6.29
CA SER A 827 24.17 13.97 -6.19
C SER A 827 22.71 13.60 -5.92
N VAL A 828 22.04 13.11 -6.94
CA VAL A 828 20.61 12.80 -6.88
C VAL A 828 20.41 11.51 -6.12
N SER A 829 19.54 11.52 -5.10
CA SER A 829 19.15 10.36 -4.30
C SER A 829 17.64 10.28 -4.07
N GLU A 830 16.92 11.36 -4.36
CA GLU A 830 15.45 11.41 -4.19
C GLU A 830 14.71 10.67 -5.30
N ASN A 831 13.68 9.89 -4.91
CA ASN A 831 12.79 9.16 -5.81
C ASN A 831 11.47 9.93 -5.92
N THR A 832 11.32 10.76 -6.94
CA THR A 832 10.15 11.63 -7.09
C THR A 832 9.05 11.02 -7.97
N GLY A 833 9.38 10.03 -8.82
CA GLY A 833 8.47 9.47 -9.82
C GLY A 833 8.00 10.49 -10.87
N ALA A 834 8.69 11.63 -10.98
CA ALA A 834 8.32 12.74 -11.87
C ALA A 834 9.57 13.52 -12.28
N TRP A 835 9.46 14.25 -13.38
CA TRP A 835 10.49 15.18 -13.83
C TRP A 835 10.67 16.33 -12.82
N VAL A 836 11.93 16.66 -12.51
CA VAL A 836 12.32 17.75 -11.61
C VAL A 836 13.28 18.67 -12.34
N GLU A 837 12.87 19.93 -12.55
CA GLU A 837 13.74 20.94 -13.12
C GLU A 837 14.78 21.43 -12.09
N LYS A 838 16.03 21.52 -12.52
CA LYS A 838 17.15 22.04 -11.73
C LYS A 838 17.86 23.16 -12.48
N THR A 839 18.27 24.19 -11.73
CA THR A 839 19.04 25.31 -12.26
C THR A 839 20.25 25.58 -11.37
N PHE A 840 21.43 25.68 -11.98
CA PHE A 840 22.67 25.96 -11.30
C PHE A 840 23.39 27.16 -11.93
N ARG A 841 23.91 28.06 -11.09
CA ARG A 841 24.80 29.13 -11.53
C ARG A 841 26.22 28.56 -11.74
N ILE A 842 26.66 28.48 -13.00
CA ILE A 842 27.96 27.86 -13.40
C ILE A 842 29.12 28.48 -12.65
N ASN A 843 29.09 29.81 -12.47
CA ASN A 843 30.17 30.58 -11.80
C ASN A 843 30.42 30.14 -10.34
N ASN A 844 29.44 29.46 -9.68
CA ASN A 844 29.62 28.94 -8.33
C ASN A 844 30.50 27.68 -8.29
N TYR A 845 30.69 26.99 -9.42
CA TYR A 845 31.34 25.70 -9.52
C TYR A 845 32.61 25.78 -10.33
N VAL A 846 32.55 26.39 -11.52
CA VAL A 846 33.67 26.54 -12.43
C VAL A 846 33.67 27.95 -13.05
N THR A 847 34.80 28.42 -13.54
CA THR A 847 34.89 29.65 -14.35
C THR A 847 34.33 29.33 -15.74
N PRO A 848 33.29 30.07 -16.23
CA PRO A 848 32.78 29.85 -17.57
C PRO A 848 33.88 29.99 -18.64
N SER A 849 34.01 28.95 -19.48
CA SER A 849 35.00 28.85 -20.52
C SER A 849 34.37 28.53 -21.89
N ALA A 850 35.16 28.46 -22.93
CA ALA A 850 34.68 28.01 -24.26
C ALA A 850 34.47 26.48 -24.35
N GLN A 851 34.70 25.73 -23.27
CA GLN A 851 34.70 24.27 -23.25
C GLN A 851 33.97 23.72 -22.04
N VAL A 852 32.84 24.31 -21.68
CA VAL A 852 31.96 23.80 -20.60
C VAL A 852 31.28 22.54 -21.05
N ARG A 853 31.31 21.48 -20.23
CA ARG A 853 30.59 20.23 -20.44
C ARG A 853 29.83 19.81 -19.18
N LEU A 854 28.78 19.01 -19.39
CA LEU A 854 27.99 18.33 -18.36
C LEU A 854 28.17 16.83 -18.51
N ARG A 855 28.07 16.10 -17.39
CA ARG A 855 27.86 14.65 -17.41
C ARG A 855 26.90 14.20 -16.34
N PHE A 856 26.11 13.20 -16.68
CA PHE A 856 25.12 12.55 -15.82
C PHE A 856 25.55 11.08 -15.67
N ARG A 857 25.71 10.63 -14.43
CA ARG A 857 26.25 9.30 -14.14
C ARG A 857 25.26 8.49 -13.34
N ALA A 858 24.44 7.68 -14.01
CA ALA A 858 23.60 6.70 -13.33
C ALA A 858 24.48 5.51 -12.90
N GLN A 859 24.37 5.11 -11.64
CA GLN A 859 25.25 4.10 -11.08
C GLN A 859 24.50 3.15 -10.14
N ASP A 860 24.77 1.84 -10.31
CA ASP A 860 24.39 0.76 -9.41
C ASP A 860 25.68 0.14 -8.86
N LEU A 861 26.02 0.47 -7.60
CA LEU A 861 27.29 0.13 -6.98
C LEU A 861 27.06 -0.80 -5.77
N GLY A 862 27.74 -1.94 -5.76
CA GLY A 862 27.73 -2.83 -4.60
C GLY A 862 26.66 -3.92 -4.66
N ALA A 863 25.75 -3.94 -3.71
CA ALA A 863 24.62 -4.90 -3.70
C ALA A 863 23.47 -4.31 -4.51
N GLY A 864 23.00 -5.01 -5.53
CA GLY A 864 22.09 -4.52 -6.57
C GLY A 864 20.88 -3.73 -6.10
N SER A 865 20.74 -2.53 -6.59
CA SER A 865 19.54 -1.68 -6.52
C SER A 865 18.90 -1.65 -7.91
N ILE A 866 17.62 -1.32 -7.99
CA ILE A 866 16.99 -0.99 -9.27
C ILE A 866 17.17 0.51 -9.49
N VAL A 867 18.14 0.85 -10.36
CA VAL A 867 18.49 2.24 -10.67
C VAL A 867 18.00 2.61 -12.06
N GLU A 868 17.11 3.59 -12.13
CA GLU A 868 16.62 4.16 -13.38
C GLU A 868 16.73 5.69 -13.34
N ALA A 869 17.04 6.32 -14.45
CA ALA A 869 17.24 7.77 -14.54
C ALA A 869 16.86 8.33 -15.90
N GLY A 870 16.48 9.61 -15.93
CA GLY A 870 16.22 10.34 -17.15
C GLY A 870 16.72 11.77 -17.09
N VAL A 871 17.04 12.35 -18.27
CA VAL A 871 17.48 13.74 -18.46
C VAL A 871 16.83 14.32 -19.71
N ASP A 872 16.29 15.52 -19.57
CA ASP A 872 15.65 16.26 -20.67
C ASP A 872 15.84 17.78 -20.53
N ASP A 873 15.45 18.54 -21.56
CA ASP A 873 15.41 20.01 -21.57
C ASP A 873 16.67 20.71 -21.02
N VAL A 874 17.84 20.34 -21.53
CA VAL A 874 19.08 20.93 -21.06
C VAL A 874 19.28 22.30 -21.71
N ARG A 875 19.48 23.35 -20.90
CA ARG A 875 19.71 24.71 -21.36
C ARG A 875 20.96 25.31 -20.71
N ILE A 876 21.71 26.10 -21.48
CA ILE A 876 22.77 26.98 -20.98
C ILE A 876 22.49 28.40 -21.46
N TYR A 877 22.50 29.34 -20.54
CA TYR A 877 22.20 30.73 -20.84
C TYR A 877 23.03 31.68 -19.95
N GLY A 878 23.19 32.94 -20.43
CA GLY A 878 23.86 33.98 -19.69
C GLY A 878 22.93 35.18 -19.44
N ALA A 879 23.23 35.96 -18.41
CA ALA A 879 22.53 37.20 -18.12
C ALA A 879 22.82 38.28 -19.22
N SER A 880 21.76 38.91 -19.72
CA SER A 880 21.88 40.06 -20.62
C SER A 880 21.54 41.36 -19.88
N CYS A 881 22.47 42.32 -19.94
CA CYS A 881 22.27 43.66 -19.39
C CYS A 881 21.82 44.68 -20.43
N THR A 882 21.74 44.27 -21.66
CA THR A 882 21.15 45.10 -22.71
C THR A 882 19.63 45.19 -22.50
N PRO A 883 19.05 46.36 -22.36
CA PRO A 883 17.59 46.46 -22.29
C PRO A 883 16.97 45.80 -23.53
N PRO A 884 15.86 45.08 -23.38
CA PRO A 884 15.13 44.55 -24.52
C PRO A 884 14.81 45.65 -25.48
N LEU A 885 15.03 45.40 -26.75
CA LEU A 885 14.62 46.38 -27.77
C LEU A 885 13.09 46.44 -27.78
N ILE A 886 12.52 47.63 -27.58
CA ILE A 886 11.06 47.79 -27.67
C ILE A 886 10.63 47.42 -29.10
N GLY A 887 9.79 46.40 -29.21
CA GLY A 887 9.33 45.85 -30.47
C GLY A 887 10.05 44.59 -30.93
N ASP A 888 11.06 44.08 -30.23
CA ASP A 888 11.64 42.74 -30.38
C ASP A 888 10.73 41.72 -29.70
N LEU A 889 9.76 41.20 -30.46
CA LEU A 889 8.68 40.34 -29.91
C LEU A 889 9.00 38.85 -29.95
N ASP A 890 9.98 38.45 -30.79
CA ASP A 890 10.48 37.11 -30.85
C ASP A 890 11.77 36.89 -30.00
N GLY A 891 12.29 37.97 -29.37
CA GLY A 891 13.43 37.89 -28.44
C GLY A 891 14.77 37.68 -29.14
N ASN A 892 14.88 37.86 -30.45
CA ASN A 892 16.13 37.57 -31.22
C ASN A 892 17.16 38.69 -31.19
N GLY A 893 16.90 39.79 -30.45
CA GLY A 893 17.77 40.95 -30.33
C GLY A 893 17.67 41.91 -31.51
N ARG A 894 16.65 41.81 -32.35
CA ARG A 894 16.39 42.67 -33.50
C ARG A 894 14.91 42.95 -33.60
N VAL A 895 14.56 44.20 -34.03
CA VAL A 895 13.20 44.53 -34.42
C VAL A 895 13.12 44.46 -35.95
N ASN A 896 12.37 43.54 -36.49
CA ASN A 896 12.36 43.23 -37.93
C ASN A 896 10.98 42.73 -38.41
N GLY A 897 10.93 42.12 -39.57
CA GLY A 897 9.68 41.65 -40.20
C GLY A 897 9.01 40.49 -39.43
N ALA A 898 9.75 39.69 -38.68
CA ALA A 898 9.20 38.64 -37.84
C ALA A 898 8.37 39.22 -36.70
N ASP A 899 8.91 40.19 -35.99
CA ASP A 899 8.25 40.91 -34.90
C ASP A 899 7.01 41.66 -35.37
N MET A 900 7.10 42.28 -36.56
CA MET A 900 5.92 42.92 -37.17
C MET A 900 4.84 41.86 -37.48
N GLY A 901 5.20 40.66 -37.88
CA GLY A 901 4.27 39.53 -38.07
C GLY A 901 3.57 39.13 -36.79
N ILE A 902 4.30 39.04 -35.67
CA ILE A 902 3.76 38.76 -34.33
C ILE A 902 2.83 39.86 -33.87
N LEU A 903 3.22 41.12 -33.99
CA LEU A 903 2.38 42.26 -33.62
C LEU A 903 1.08 42.29 -34.42
N LEU A 904 1.16 42.07 -35.75
CA LEU A 904 -0.02 42.01 -36.60
C LEU A 904 -0.94 40.85 -36.30
N GLY A 905 -0.39 39.71 -35.86
CA GLY A 905 -1.14 38.54 -35.40
C GLY A 905 -1.91 38.82 -34.09
N ALA A 906 -1.43 39.75 -33.29
CA ALA A 906 -2.06 40.18 -32.04
C ALA A 906 -2.96 41.42 -32.19
N TRP A 907 -3.21 41.88 -33.42
CA TRP A 907 -3.96 43.12 -33.70
C TRP A 907 -5.36 43.11 -33.08
N GLY A 908 -5.68 44.12 -32.28
CA GLY A 908 -6.95 44.27 -31.60
C GLY A 908 -7.05 43.50 -30.27
N THR A 909 -5.97 42.84 -29.83
CA THR A 909 -5.86 42.23 -28.50
C THR A 909 -5.10 43.16 -27.55
N LEU A 910 -5.12 42.88 -26.25
CA LEU A 910 -4.31 43.58 -25.25
C LEU A 910 -2.87 43.02 -25.11
N THR A 911 -2.51 42.05 -25.92
CA THR A 911 -1.17 41.44 -25.94
C THR A 911 -0.24 42.33 -26.80
N TYR A 912 0.94 42.69 -26.28
CA TYR A 912 1.92 43.56 -26.95
C TYR A 912 1.48 45.05 -27.12
N ASP A 913 0.93 45.63 -26.06
CA ASP A 913 0.76 47.08 -25.94
C ASP A 913 2.15 47.75 -25.85
N LEU A 914 2.73 48.11 -26.97
CA LEU A 914 4.08 48.68 -27.07
C LEU A 914 4.15 50.15 -26.71
N ASN A 915 3.04 50.86 -26.82
CA ASN A 915 2.97 52.27 -26.49
C ASN A 915 2.58 52.53 -25.01
N GLY A 916 2.11 51.48 -24.28
CA GLY A 916 1.77 51.52 -22.86
C GLY A 916 0.49 52.34 -22.56
N ASP A 917 -0.42 52.48 -23.53
CA ASP A 917 -1.65 53.24 -23.31
C ASP A 917 -2.80 52.44 -22.72
N GLY A 918 -2.59 51.12 -22.52
CA GLY A 918 -3.57 50.16 -21.97
C GLY A 918 -4.67 49.79 -22.98
N GLY A 919 -4.55 50.21 -24.23
CA GLY A 919 -5.46 49.90 -25.32
C GLY A 919 -5.10 48.62 -26.08
N PRO A 920 -5.99 48.15 -26.98
CA PRO A 920 -5.67 47.03 -27.84
C PRO A 920 -4.61 47.40 -28.89
N VAL A 921 -3.76 46.42 -29.26
CA VAL A 921 -2.72 46.56 -30.28
C VAL A 921 -3.29 47.23 -31.55
N GLY A 922 -2.67 48.33 -31.96
CA GLY A 922 -3.15 49.15 -33.04
C GLY A 922 -2.04 49.87 -33.81
N GLY A 923 -2.42 50.93 -34.54
CA GLY A 923 -1.47 51.70 -35.35
C GLY A 923 -0.41 52.40 -34.52
N SER A 924 -0.69 52.76 -33.27
CA SER A 924 0.27 53.38 -32.33
C SER A 924 1.39 52.43 -31.96
N ASP A 925 1.05 51.15 -31.64
CA ASP A 925 2.00 50.11 -31.29
C ASP A 925 2.87 49.73 -32.48
N LEU A 926 2.25 49.63 -33.66
CA LEU A 926 2.99 49.44 -34.90
C LEU A 926 3.98 50.60 -35.16
N GLY A 927 3.58 51.82 -34.85
CA GLY A 927 4.44 53.02 -34.90
C GLY A 927 5.65 52.90 -33.97
N VAL A 928 5.45 52.38 -32.74
CA VAL A 928 6.55 52.14 -31.79
C VAL A 928 7.47 51.02 -32.31
N LEU A 929 6.95 49.91 -32.84
CA LEU A 929 7.74 48.85 -33.44
C LEU A 929 8.60 49.38 -34.61
N LEU A 930 7.98 50.12 -35.54
CA LEU A 930 8.69 50.65 -36.69
C LEU A 930 9.72 51.73 -36.31
N GLY A 931 9.47 52.48 -35.23
CA GLY A 931 10.40 53.47 -34.67
C GLY A 931 11.67 52.82 -34.09
N ASN A 932 11.59 51.59 -33.67
CA ASN A 932 12.71 50.79 -33.11
C ASN A 932 13.29 49.77 -34.11
N TRP A 933 12.94 49.87 -35.41
CA TRP A 933 13.38 48.96 -36.46
C TRP A 933 14.90 48.89 -36.57
N THR A 934 15.47 47.69 -36.41
CA THR A 934 16.90 47.49 -36.50
C THR A 934 17.31 47.33 -37.98
N THR A 935 18.12 48.28 -38.47
CA THR A 935 18.76 48.14 -39.80
C THR A 935 19.89 47.11 -39.72
N ASN A 936 20.04 46.27 -40.73
CA ASN A 936 21.09 45.24 -40.86
C ASN A 936 22.51 45.84 -40.68
#